data_2d7d7c46347ec0464be6887057c0c44c
#
_entry.id   2d7d7c46347ec0464be6887057c0c44c
#
_cell.length_a   1.000
_cell.length_b   1.000
_cell.length_c   1.000
_cell.angle_alpha   90.00
_cell.angle_beta   90.00
_cell.angle_gamma   90.00
#
_symmetry.space_group_name_H-M   'P 1'
#
loop_
_entity.id
_entity.type
_entity.pdbx_description
1 polymer ?
#
loop_
_entity_poly.entity_id
_entity_poly.type
_entity_poly.pdbx_seq_one_letter_code
_entity_poly.pdbx_strand_id
1 'polypeptide(L)'
;MKSYIKAIIIFNKNGEKRVVPLEQGVNIITGESKTGKSALVEIIDYCMCSTRSTIPKGKITDFTYLYTIVMIIGENSYVIARYNWNDGGKMHFSKETKDFEPENLELSYFVEKLALPYKDIKNEIECALGLFVTNMATGEEQQSKKASLRNMVSYLFQHQNLMASKFALFYRFTDFYKRKDVIDQFPVFAGMISQEYYSDLIQLNTLKAQLKQKYKNQKANEKSTAYIKENLSPLLKDYFALLEQDFDGKNSVQKMLEIASNLPVFDDKQLFSEKKIIERYSELNKELENLRDEEREILLKIKNIDNASDIGGSFIQMLKDLKQQTGVAEIETDEYTCPLCGNNCKEIAENDSNLIEATEWLDNELIITEKFTTDFSEDVRKLKEAHSNIDEKIRDVWRQIKTMEEKFISSKTLVSKREKINYAKARIALYVEMSNSGIFETVDRDIEELKEKIAKLEEKIKGFDIDKKISKAESFLSNNMNRLSLTLDFEEDYRPINLNFGLIDGSFDIYQHQNSNENIHLYEMGSGANWVSCHIALFLSFLRFFATQDNSPMPLVMFFDQPSQVYFPQGNEKVEITQADLIAVNKLYKTIFDEINSIGEDTGILPQIIIVDHVNGDKLECKEEFKRYIRCNWRNNTGLI
;
A
#
# COMPACT_ATOMS: atom_id res chain seq x y z
N MET A 1 3.59 -14.35 -22.52
CA MET A 1 3.37 -15.80 -22.19
C MET A 1 1.92 -16.17 -22.49
N LYS A 2 1.65 -17.30 -23.13
CA LYS A 2 0.28 -17.73 -23.44
C LYS A 2 -0.42 -18.18 -22.16
N SER A 3 -1.53 -17.53 -21.79
CA SER A 3 -2.30 -17.88 -20.59
C SER A 3 -3.77 -17.50 -20.76
N TYR A 4 -4.66 -18.41 -20.36
CA TYR A 4 -6.10 -18.20 -20.41
C TYR A 4 -6.83 -19.16 -19.44
N ILE A 5 -8.07 -18.86 -19.09
CA ILE A 5 -8.92 -19.70 -18.25
C ILE A 5 -9.70 -20.65 -19.17
N LYS A 6 -9.52 -21.98 -18.96
CA LYS A 6 -10.19 -23.03 -19.76
C LYS A 6 -11.61 -23.33 -19.24
N ALA A 7 -11.82 -23.22 -17.92
CA ALA A 7 -13.15 -23.39 -17.32
C ALA A 7 -13.26 -22.75 -15.94
N ILE A 8 -14.49 -22.42 -15.56
CA ILE A 8 -14.90 -22.15 -14.18
C ILE A 8 -15.83 -23.27 -13.76
N ILE A 9 -15.54 -23.92 -12.62
CA ILE A 9 -16.31 -25.06 -12.12
C ILE A 9 -16.65 -24.82 -10.66
N ILE A 10 -17.90 -25.07 -10.30
CA ILE A 10 -18.34 -25.06 -8.90
C ILE A 10 -18.90 -26.43 -8.53
N PHE A 11 -18.53 -26.91 -7.34
CA PHE A 11 -18.98 -28.20 -6.82
C PHE A 11 -19.79 -27.99 -5.55
N ASN A 12 -20.86 -28.75 -5.39
CA ASN A 12 -21.53 -28.87 -4.09
C ASN A 12 -20.91 -30.01 -3.25
N LYS A 13 -21.37 -30.16 -2.00
CA LYS A 13 -20.87 -31.21 -1.07
C LYS A 13 -21.18 -32.62 -1.55
N ASN A 14 -22.16 -32.81 -2.42
CA ASN A 14 -22.57 -34.09 -2.95
C ASN A 14 -21.83 -34.46 -4.24
N GLY A 15 -20.92 -33.62 -4.73
CA GLY A 15 -20.17 -33.81 -5.98
C GLY A 15 -20.92 -33.34 -7.25
N GLU A 16 -22.12 -32.74 -7.09
CA GLU A 16 -22.77 -32.13 -8.24
C GLU A 16 -21.99 -30.90 -8.68
N LYS A 17 -21.79 -30.74 -9.97
CA LYS A 17 -20.99 -29.65 -10.55
C LYS A 17 -21.76 -28.78 -11.52
N ARG A 18 -21.33 -27.52 -11.64
CA ARG A 18 -21.70 -26.61 -12.71
C ARG A 18 -20.42 -26.17 -13.42
N VAL A 19 -20.41 -26.23 -14.73
CA VAL A 19 -19.24 -25.94 -15.56
C VAL A 19 -19.56 -24.80 -16.50
N VAL A 20 -18.71 -23.78 -16.52
CA VAL A 20 -18.70 -22.69 -17.50
C VAL A 20 -17.45 -22.90 -18.37
N PRO A 21 -17.58 -23.49 -19.57
CA PRO A 21 -16.45 -23.71 -20.48
C PRO A 21 -16.03 -22.37 -21.10
N LEU A 22 -14.72 -22.20 -21.27
CA LEU A 22 -14.12 -21.01 -21.86
C LEU A 22 -13.02 -21.41 -22.85
N GLU A 23 -12.80 -20.57 -23.85
CA GLU A 23 -11.77 -20.78 -24.87
C GLU A 23 -10.88 -19.55 -25.02
N GLN A 24 -9.80 -19.68 -25.78
CA GLN A 24 -9.04 -18.52 -26.22
C GLN A 24 -9.90 -17.61 -27.10
N GLY A 25 -9.55 -16.33 -27.17
CA GLY A 25 -10.34 -15.35 -27.90
C GLY A 25 -11.53 -14.83 -27.09
N VAL A 26 -12.59 -14.50 -27.78
CA VAL A 26 -13.80 -13.91 -27.18
C VAL A 26 -14.69 -14.99 -26.59
N ASN A 27 -15.19 -14.74 -25.38
CA ASN A 27 -16.15 -15.59 -24.67
C ASN A 27 -17.29 -14.73 -24.17
N ILE A 28 -18.51 -15.03 -24.56
CA ILE A 28 -19.72 -14.30 -24.17
C ILE A 28 -20.61 -15.21 -23.33
N ILE A 29 -20.95 -14.74 -22.14
CA ILE A 29 -21.96 -15.34 -21.28
C ILE A 29 -23.12 -14.37 -21.21
N THR A 30 -24.18 -14.67 -21.95
CA THR A 30 -25.37 -13.82 -21.99
C THR A 30 -26.52 -14.43 -21.21
N GLY A 31 -27.49 -13.63 -20.82
CA GLY A 31 -28.68 -14.13 -20.11
C GLY A 31 -29.44 -13.05 -19.36
N GLU A 32 -30.50 -13.48 -18.69
CA GLU A 32 -31.37 -12.60 -17.89
C GLU A 32 -30.66 -12.08 -16.63
N SER A 33 -31.21 -11.04 -16.00
CA SER A 33 -30.73 -10.55 -14.71
C SER A 33 -30.85 -11.62 -13.63
N LYS A 34 -29.97 -11.56 -12.60
CA LYS A 34 -29.96 -12.45 -11.44
C LYS A 34 -29.66 -13.93 -11.75
N THR A 35 -29.02 -14.23 -12.87
CA THR A 35 -28.60 -15.60 -13.28
C THR A 35 -27.20 -15.99 -12.80
N GLY A 36 -26.49 -15.11 -12.07
CA GLY A 36 -25.14 -15.40 -11.53
C GLY A 36 -23.97 -14.98 -12.42
N LYS A 37 -24.20 -14.23 -13.50
CA LYS A 37 -23.15 -13.80 -14.44
C LYS A 37 -22.03 -13.00 -13.77
N SER A 38 -22.37 -11.94 -13.05
CA SER A 38 -21.38 -11.08 -12.36
C SER A 38 -20.65 -11.82 -11.23
N ALA A 39 -21.19 -12.91 -10.69
CA ALA A 39 -20.48 -13.72 -9.70
C ALA A 39 -19.26 -14.44 -10.28
N LEU A 40 -19.16 -14.62 -11.61
CA LEU A 40 -18.04 -15.30 -12.24
C LEU A 40 -16.72 -14.57 -12.04
N VAL A 41 -16.70 -13.21 -12.13
CA VAL A 41 -15.48 -12.44 -11.86
C VAL A 41 -15.05 -12.57 -10.41
N GLU A 42 -16.02 -12.60 -9.48
CA GLU A 42 -15.74 -12.77 -8.05
C GLU A 42 -15.22 -14.17 -7.72
N ILE A 43 -15.71 -15.19 -8.42
CA ILE A 43 -15.20 -16.58 -8.31
C ILE A 43 -13.76 -16.66 -8.82
N ILE A 44 -13.46 -16.06 -9.97
CA ILE A 44 -12.09 -16.00 -10.50
C ILE A 44 -11.18 -15.27 -9.51
N ASP A 45 -11.57 -14.09 -9.03
CA ASP A 45 -10.81 -13.31 -8.06
C ASP A 45 -10.57 -14.09 -6.75
N TYR A 46 -11.58 -14.81 -6.29
CA TYR A 46 -11.49 -15.66 -5.10
C TYR A 46 -10.48 -16.80 -5.28
N CYS A 47 -10.50 -17.47 -6.41
CA CYS A 47 -9.52 -18.49 -6.78
C CYS A 47 -8.12 -17.90 -7.01
N MET A 48 -8.01 -16.64 -7.42
CA MET A 48 -6.74 -15.91 -7.53
C MET A 48 -6.28 -15.30 -6.20
N CYS A 49 -6.58 -15.97 -5.09
CA CYS A 49 -6.06 -15.70 -3.74
C CYS A 49 -6.50 -14.36 -3.14
N SER A 50 -7.73 -13.90 -3.38
CA SER A 50 -8.25 -12.75 -2.65
C SER A 50 -8.33 -13.05 -1.14
N THR A 51 -8.09 -12.01 -0.31
CA THR A 51 -8.09 -12.15 1.16
C THR A 51 -9.50 -12.35 1.75
N ARG A 52 -10.53 -11.97 1.00
CA ARG A 52 -11.94 -12.10 1.37
C ARG A 52 -12.70 -12.74 0.21
N SER A 53 -13.85 -13.33 0.50
CA SER A 53 -14.83 -13.70 -0.51
C SER A 53 -15.78 -12.51 -0.71
N THR A 54 -15.88 -12.05 -1.94
CA THR A 54 -16.86 -11.05 -2.40
C THR A 54 -17.95 -11.70 -3.25
N ILE A 55 -17.96 -13.03 -3.33
CA ILE A 55 -19.00 -13.78 -4.02
C ILE A 55 -20.36 -13.50 -3.36
N PRO A 56 -21.39 -13.11 -4.12
CA PRO A 56 -22.69 -12.77 -3.56
C PRO A 56 -23.28 -13.89 -2.70
N LYS A 57 -23.67 -13.56 -1.47
CA LYS A 57 -24.32 -14.51 -0.57
C LYS A 57 -25.68 -14.97 -1.09
N GLY A 58 -26.09 -16.19 -0.79
CA GLY A 58 -27.34 -16.79 -1.17
C GLY A 58 -27.14 -18.01 -2.09
N LYS A 59 -27.96 -18.22 -3.11
CA LYS A 59 -28.02 -19.44 -3.91
C LYS A 59 -26.64 -20.00 -4.31
N ILE A 60 -25.71 -19.14 -4.77
CA ILE A 60 -24.36 -19.55 -5.21
C ILE A 60 -23.54 -20.04 -4.02
N THR A 61 -23.48 -19.28 -2.94
CA THR A 61 -22.70 -19.67 -1.73
C THR A 61 -23.32 -20.85 -1.00
N ASP A 62 -24.65 -21.00 -1.04
CA ASP A 62 -25.36 -22.10 -0.39
C ASP A 62 -25.17 -23.41 -1.16
N PHE A 63 -25.13 -23.35 -2.48
CA PHE A 63 -24.84 -24.51 -3.32
C PHE A 63 -23.37 -24.93 -3.24
N THR A 64 -22.44 -23.95 -3.29
CA THR A 64 -21.03 -24.22 -3.59
C THR A 64 -20.24 -24.61 -2.36
N TYR A 65 -19.61 -25.77 -2.41
CA TYR A 65 -18.60 -26.24 -1.47
C TYR A 65 -17.18 -25.89 -1.92
N LEU A 66 -16.90 -26.04 -3.23
CA LEU A 66 -15.58 -25.81 -3.82
C LEU A 66 -15.71 -25.01 -5.11
N TYR A 67 -15.02 -23.87 -5.18
CA TYR A 67 -14.85 -23.07 -6.38
C TYR A 67 -13.57 -23.46 -7.08
N THR A 68 -13.61 -23.64 -8.40
CA THR A 68 -12.45 -24.09 -9.18
C THR A 68 -12.33 -23.30 -10.46
N ILE A 69 -11.11 -22.92 -10.82
CA ILE A 69 -10.75 -22.47 -12.17
C ILE A 69 -9.68 -23.39 -12.73
N VAL A 70 -9.77 -23.68 -14.01
CA VAL A 70 -8.70 -24.37 -14.76
C VAL A 70 -8.07 -23.35 -15.68
N MET A 71 -6.79 -23.07 -15.45
CA MET A 71 -6.04 -22.04 -16.16
C MET A 71 -4.88 -22.65 -16.92
N ILE A 72 -4.72 -22.30 -18.18
CA ILE A 72 -3.54 -22.62 -18.97
C ILE A 72 -2.50 -21.52 -18.72
N ILE A 73 -1.26 -21.91 -18.43
CA ILE A 73 -0.11 -21.03 -18.32
C ILE A 73 1.06 -21.68 -19.08
N GLY A 74 1.45 -21.08 -20.19
CA GLY A 74 2.43 -21.67 -21.10
C GLY A 74 1.93 -23.00 -21.71
N GLU A 75 2.63 -24.08 -21.41
CA GLU A 75 2.32 -25.45 -21.92
C GLU A 75 1.66 -26.34 -20.84
N ASN A 76 1.20 -25.77 -19.73
CA ASN A 76 0.61 -26.57 -18.65
C ASN A 76 -0.79 -26.07 -18.28
N SER A 77 -1.64 -27.00 -17.84
CA SER A 77 -2.90 -26.73 -17.19
C SER A 77 -2.69 -26.63 -15.67
N TYR A 78 -3.33 -25.68 -15.02
CA TYR A 78 -3.31 -25.54 -13.57
C TYR A 78 -4.74 -25.56 -13.04
N VAL A 79 -5.01 -26.49 -12.15
CA VAL A 79 -6.27 -26.60 -11.43
C VAL A 79 -6.12 -25.84 -10.13
N ILE A 80 -6.83 -24.74 -10.00
CA ILE A 80 -6.81 -23.84 -8.84
C ILE A 80 -8.19 -23.93 -8.21
N ALA A 81 -8.30 -24.50 -7.03
CA ALA A 81 -9.58 -24.66 -6.36
C ALA A 81 -9.53 -24.10 -4.93
N ARG A 82 -10.65 -23.52 -4.50
CA ARG A 82 -10.77 -22.93 -3.18
C ARG A 82 -12.08 -23.30 -2.54
N TYR A 83 -12.02 -23.83 -1.32
CA TYR A 83 -13.21 -24.11 -0.54
C TYR A 83 -13.98 -22.82 -0.24
N ASN A 84 -15.29 -22.94 -0.13
CA ASN A 84 -16.12 -21.83 0.30
C ASN A 84 -15.57 -21.26 1.61
N TRP A 85 -15.68 -19.96 1.80
CA TRP A 85 -15.21 -19.27 2.99
C TRP A 85 -15.74 -19.89 4.27
N ASN A 86 -17.01 -20.29 4.27
CA ASN A 86 -17.67 -20.99 5.39
C ASN A 86 -17.08 -22.38 5.69
N ASP A 87 -16.41 -23.00 4.71
CA ASP A 87 -15.75 -24.30 4.82
C ASP A 87 -14.21 -24.15 4.98
N GLY A 88 -13.75 -22.98 5.47
CA GLY A 88 -12.36 -22.69 5.85
C GLY A 88 -11.47 -22.06 4.79
N GLY A 89 -11.95 -21.87 3.55
CA GLY A 89 -11.27 -21.11 2.50
C GLY A 89 -9.89 -21.62 2.08
N LYS A 90 -9.51 -22.87 2.44
CA LYS A 90 -8.26 -23.51 2.00
C LYS A 90 -8.28 -23.75 0.50
N MET A 91 -7.11 -23.88 -0.11
CA MET A 91 -6.95 -23.99 -1.56
C MET A 91 -6.19 -25.24 -1.96
N HIS A 92 -6.47 -25.70 -3.18
CA HIS A 92 -5.66 -26.65 -3.92
C HIS A 92 -5.01 -25.98 -5.12
N PHE A 93 -3.79 -26.37 -5.43
CA PHE A 93 -3.09 -26.00 -6.65
C PHE A 93 -2.42 -27.25 -7.24
N SER A 94 -2.79 -27.58 -8.45
CA SER A 94 -2.26 -28.79 -9.12
C SER A 94 -1.87 -28.46 -10.54
N LYS A 95 -0.69 -28.89 -10.92
CA LYS A 95 -0.20 -28.82 -12.30
C LYS A 95 -0.59 -30.07 -13.04
N GLU A 96 -1.21 -29.91 -14.19
CA GLU A 96 -1.66 -31.00 -15.09
C GLU A 96 -1.09 -30.79 -16.50
N THR A 97 -1.25 -31.79 -17.34
CA THR A 97 -0.87 -31.68 -18.75
C THR A 97 -1.76 -30.68 -19.49
N LYS A 98 -1.28 -30.17 -20.62
CA LYS A 98 -2.03 -29.23 -21.46
C LYS A 98 -3.38 -29.78 -21.94
N ASP A 99 -3.43 -31.08 -22.19
CA ASP A 99 -4.62 -31.79 -22.70
C ASP A 99 -5.62 -32.15 -21.60
N PHE A 100 -5.39 -31.64 -20.38
CA PHE A 100 -6.32 -31.85 -19.27
C PHE A 100 -7.70 -31.31 -19.60
N GLU A 101 -8.74 -32.16 -19.53
CA GLU A 101 -10.12 -31.77 -19.82
C GLU A 101 -10.88 -31.40 -18.53
N PRO A 102 -11.25 -30.13 -18.34
CA PRO A 102 -11.93 -29.67 -17.15
C PRO A 102 -13.27 -30.33 -16.89
N GLU A 103 -13.95 -30.79 -17.95
CA GLU A 103 -15.25 -31.42 -17.86
C GLU A 103 -15.19 -32.79 -17.14
N ASN A 104 -14.04 -33.43 -17.15
CA ASN A 104 -13.81 -34.71 -16.47
C ASN A 104 -13.43 -34.54 -15.00
N LEU A 105 -13.30 -33.28 -14.51
CA LEU A 105 -12.93 -33.01 -13.14
C LEU A 105 -14.08 -33.35 -12.20
N GLU A 106 -13.82 -34.20 -11.22
CA GLU A 106 -14.76 -34.65 -10.19
C GLU A 106 -14.30 -34.17 -8.80
N LEU A 107 -15.20 -34.07 -7.83
CA LEU A 107 -14.86 -33.65 -6.47
C LEU A 107 -13.83 -34.62 -5.81
N SER A 108 -13.86 -35.90 -6.16
CA SER A 108 -12.90 -36.93 -5.71
C SER A 108 -11.45 -36.58 -6.03
N TYR A 109 -11.18 -35.87 -7.12
CA TYR A 109 -9.85 -35.38 -7.47
C TYR A 109 -9.16 -34.59 -6.37
N PHE A 110 -9.93 -33.86 -5.55
CA PHE A 110 -9.40 -33.02 -4.48
C PHE A 110 -9.25 -33.74 -3.13
N VAL A 111 -9.87 -34.91 -2.98
CA VAL A 111 -9.86 -35.67 -1.70
C VAL A 111 -8.46 -36.16 -1.35
N GLU A 112 -7.68 -36.57 -2.35
CA GLU A 112 -6.32 -37.08 -2.17
C GLU A 112 -5.25 -36.01 -2.18
N LYS A 113 -5.63 -34.76 -2.45
CA LYS A 113 -4.70 -33.63 -2.58
C LYS A 113 -4.71 -32.73 -1.32
N LEU A 114 -3.53 -32.32 -0.91
CA LEU A 114 -3.39 -31.43 0.26
C LEU A 114 -3.99 -30.06 -0.03
N ALA A 115 -4.88 -29.60 0.85
CA ALA A 115 -5.40 -28.25 0.81
C ALA A 115 -4.56 -27.34 1.72
N LEU A 116 -4.01 -26.27 1.17
CA LEU A 116 -3.09 -25.33 1.82
C LEU A 116 -3.76 -23.97 2.05
N PRO A 117 -3.22 -23.14 2.95
CA PRO A 117 -3.63 -21.75 3.08
C PRO A 117 -3.42 -20.99 1.77
N TYR A 118 -4.29 -20.01 1.49
CA TYR A 118 -4.23 -19.21 0.26
C TYR A 118 -2.89 -18.48 0.05
N LYS A 119 -2.16 -18.16 1.13
CA LYS A 119 -0.86 -17.47 1.06
C LYS A 119 0.20 -18.35 0.40
N ASP A 120 0.20 -19.65 0.70
CA ASP A 120 1.15 -20.61 0.15
C ASP A 120 0.84 -20.85 -1.33
N ILE A 121 -0.44 -21.08 -1.65
CA ILE A 121 -0.89 -21.27 -3.03
C ILE A 121 -0.64 -20.01 -3.89
N LYS A 122 -0.78 -18.82 -3.31
CA LYS A 122 -0.44 -17.56 -4.00
C LYS A 122 0.99 -17.56 -4.53
N ASN A 123 1.95 -18.02 -3.74
CA ASN A 123 3.34 -18.10 -4.17
C ASN A 123 3.51 -19.09 -5.34
N GLU A 124 2.83 -20.22 -5.32
CA GLU A 124 2.87 -21.20 -6.41
C GLU A 124 2.29 -20.62 -7.71
N ILE A 125 1.17 -19.90 -7.64
CA ILE A 125 0.58 -19.22 -8.80
C ILE A 125 1.53 -18.12 -9.31
N GLU A 126 2.12 -17.33 -8.42
CA GLU A 126 3.10 -16.30 -8.78
C GLU A 126 4.33 -16.91 -9.47
N CYS A 127 4.82 -18.05 -8.99
CA CYS A 127 5.90 -18.79 -9.64
C CYS A 127 5.49 -19.28 -11.04
N ALA A 128 4.30 -19.86 -11.19
CA ALA A 128 3.81 -20.34 -12.49
C ALA A 128 3.66 -19.20 -13.51
N LEU A 129 3.34 -18.00 -13.06
CA LEU A 129 3.26 -16.79 -13.89
C LEU A 129 4.62 -16.11 -14.15
N GLY A 130 5.71 -16.61 -13.56
CA GLY A 130 7.04 -16.00 -13.71
C GLY A 130 7.34 -14.85 -12.74
N LEU A 131 6.51 -14.65 -11.72
CA LEU A 131 6.75 -13.72 -10.63
C LEU A 131 7.53 -14.41 -9.50
N PHE A 132 8.77 -14.77 -9.75
CA PHE A 132 9.65 -15.39 -8.75
C PHE A 132 10.94 -14.60 -8.57
N VAL A 133 11.58 -14.77 -7.40
CA VAL A 133 12.90 -14.23 -7.08
C VAL A 133 13.82 -15.41 -6.84
N THR A 134 14.90 -15.52 -7.60
CA THR A 134 15.83 -16.66 -7.55
C THR A 134 16.71 -16.66 -6.30
N ASN A 135 16.91 -15.51 -5.65
CA ASN A 135 17.73 -15.38 -4.45
C ASN A 135 16.88 -15.36 -3.17
N MET A 136 16.51 -16.54 -2.70
CA MET A 136 15.72 -16.76 -1.48
C MET A 136 16.56 -16.73 -0.17
N ALA A 137 17.73 -16.13 -0.14
CA ALA A 137 18.54 -15.98 1.08
C ALA A 137 18.00 -14.92 2.06
N THR A 138 16.76 -14.53 1.96
CA THR A 138 16.26 -13.33 2.61
C THR A 138 14.91 -13.58 3.27
N GLY A 139 14.84 -13.24 4.55
CA GLY A 139 13.71 -13.49 5.41
C GLY A 139 12.39 -12.78 5.01
N GLU A 140 11.37 -12.97 5.82
CA GLU A 140 9.97 -12.56 5.57
C GLU A 140 9.77 -11.09 5.13
N GLU A 141 10.67 -10.17 5.49
CA GLU A 141 10.61 -8.76 5.10
C GLU A 141 10.78 -8.51 3.59
N GLN A 142 11.46 -9.39 2.85
CA GLN A 142 11.62 -9.23 1.40
C GLN A 142 10.44 -9.81 0.61
N GLN A 143 9.66 -10.73 1.17
CA GLN A 143 8.45 -11.22 0.51
C GLN A 143 7.38 -10.12 0.36
N SER A 144 7.33 -9.16 1.28
CA SER A 144 6.38 -8.04 1.21
C SER A 144 6.70 -7.00 0.13
N LYS A 145 7.92 -7.03 -0.43
CA LYS A 145 8.43 -6.01 -1.38
C LYS A 145 8.44 -6.47 -2.84
N LYS A 146 7.87 -7.62 -3.16
CA LYS A 146 7.82 -8.13 -4.53
C LYS A 146 6.50 -7.77 -5.23
N ALA A 147 6.51 -7.73 -6.56
CA ALA A 147 5.28 -7.60 -7.34
C ALA A 147 4.37 -8.81 -7.08
N SER A 148 3.07 -8.57 -7.01
CA SER A 148 2.12 -9.52 -6.45
C SER A 148 0.98 -9.83 -7.42
N LEU A 149 0.56 -11.09 -7.48
CA LEU A 149 -0.65 -11.54 -8.16
C LEU A 149 -1.87 -10.65 -7.81
N ARG A 150 -2.00 -10.24 -6.53
CA ARG A 150 -3.12 -9.41 -6.08
C ARG A 150 -3.11 -7.97 -6.63
N ASN A 151 -1.95 -7.48 -7.06
CA ASN A 151 -1.83 -6.20 -7.74
C ASN A 151 -2.00 -6.35 -9.26
N MET A 152 -1.54 -7.46 -9.82
CA MET A 152 -1.75 -7.84 -11.21
C MET A 152 -3.24 -7.94 -11.58
N VAL A 153 -4.07 -8.51 -10.70
CA VAL A 153 -5.52 -8.66 -10.88
C VAL A 153 -6.23 -7.33 -11.16
N SER A 154 -5.69 -6.20 -10.70
CA SER A 154 -6.27 -4.88 -10.95
C SER A 154 -6.32 -4.50 -12.44
N TYR A 155 -5.46 -5.09 -13.25
CA TYR A 155 -5.44 -4.89 -14.72
C TYR A 155 -6.36 -5.85 -15.49
N LEU A 156 -6.85 -6.92 -14.85
CA LEU A 156 -7.54 -8.00 -15.55
C LEU A 156 -9.06 -7.86 -15.53
N PHE A 157 -9.62 -7.21 -14.51
CA PHE A 157 -11.05 -7.23 -14.25
C PHE A 157 -11.67 -5.84 -14.33
N GLN A 158 -12.72 -5.75 -15.15
CA GLN A 158 -13.61 -4.61 -15.23
C GLN A 158 -14.99 -5.05 -14.73
N HIS A 159 -15.20 -4.86 -13.43
CA HIS A 159 -16.49 -5.12 -12.78
C HIS A 159 -17.55 -4.15 -13.28
N GLN A 160 -18.83 -4.53 -13.19
CA GLN A 160 -19.96 -3.72 -13.65
C GLN A 160 -19.91 -2.25 -13.23
N ASN A 161 -19.57 -1.98 -11.96
CA ASN A 161 -19.48 -0.61 -11.44
C ASN A 161 -18.27 0.17 -11.97
N LEU A 162 -17.26 -0.52 -12.50
CA LEU A 162 -16.09 0.11 -13.12
C LEU A 162 -16.34 0.44 -14.57
N MET A 163 -16.99 -0.44 -15.33
CA MET A 163 -17.18 -0.29 -16.78
C MET A 163 -17.78 1.06 -17.18
N ALA A 164 -18.63 1.65 -16.33
CA ALA A 164 -19.24 2.95 -16.55
C ALA A 164 -18.83 3.98 -15.48
N SER A 165 -17.67 3.81 -14.86
CA SER A 165 -17.18 4.73 -13.86
C SER A 165 -16.35 5.84 -14.47
N LYS A 166 -16.59 7.09 -14.06
CA LYS A 166 -15.74 8.23 -14.40
C LYS A 166 -14.65 8.50 -13.36
N PHE A 167 -14.71 7.85 -12.19
CA PHE A 167 -13.80 8.12 -11.06
C PHE A 167 -12.81 6.98 -10.78
N ALA A 168 -13.07 5.77 -11.27
CA ALA A 168 -12.25 4.62 -11.04
C ALA A 168 -12.00 3.84 -12.32
N LEU A 169 -10.74 3.56 -12.64
CA LEU A 169 -10.32 2.81 -13.83
C LEU A 169 -9.98 1.36 -13.51
N PHE A 170 -9.33 1.10 -12.39
CA PHE A 170 -8.76 -0.20 -12.09
C PHE A 170 -9.49 -0.92 -10.97
N TYR A 171 -9.59 -2.23 -11.10
CA TYR A 171 -10.24 -3.07 -10.12
C TYR A 171 -9.55 -2.96 -8.75
N ARG A 172 -10.34 -2.66 -7.71
CA ARG A 172 -9.89 -2.51 -6.32
C ARG A 172 -8.85 -1.40 -6.08
N PHE A 173 -8.90 -0.31 -6.82
CA PHE A 173 -8.18 0.93 -6.49
C PHE A 173 -8.85 1.68 -5.32
N THR A 174 -9.20 0.95 -4.26
CA THR A 174 -10.02 1.46 -3.17
C THR A 174 -9.22 2.18 -2.08
N ASP A 175 -7.90 1.95 -2.02
CA ASP A 175 -7.03 2.62 -1.05
C ASP A 175 -5.73 3.11 -1.72
N PHE A 176 -5.14 4.12 -1.09
CA PHE A 176 -3.92 4.78 -1.57
C PHE A 176 -2.74 3.82 -1.70
N TYR A 177 -2.53 2.92 -0.73
CA TYR A 177 -1.41 1.99 -0.74
C TYR A 177 -1.58 0.95 -1.85
N LYS A 178 -2.78 0.43 -2.00
CA LYS A 178 -3.09 -0.51 -3.08
C LYS A 178 -2.88 0.12 -4.46
N ARG A 179 -3.38 1.34 -4.66
CA ARG A 179 -3.17 2.11 -5.89
C ARG A 179 -1.68 2.31 -6.16
N LYS A 180 -0.93 2.77 -5.15
CA LYS A 180 0.51 2.98 -5.25
C LYS A 180 1.24 1.70 -5.63
N ASP A 181 0.95 0.59 -4.94
CA ASP A 181 1.60 -0.70 -5.23
C ASP A 181 1.32 -1.19 -6.65
N VAL A 182 0.09 -1.03 -7.15
CA VAL A 182 -0.27 -1.42 -8.52
C VAL A 182 0.49 -0.58 -9.55
N ILE A 183 0.63 0.73 -9.31
CA ILE A 183 1.38 1.65 -10.17
C ILE A 183 2.88 1.32 -10.12
N ASP A 184 3.47 1.22 -8.94
CA ASP A 184 4.90 0.95 -8.75
C ASP A 184 5.33 -0.40 -9.34
N GLN A 185 4.41 -1.38 -9.39
CA GLN A 185 4.67 -2.73 -9.92
C GLN A 185 4.41 -2.86 -11.43
N PHE A 186 3.85 -1.84 -12.08
CA PHE A 186 3.58 -1.86 -13.51
C PHE A 186 4.80 -2.23 -14.36
N PRO A 187 6.02 -1.73 -14.12
CA PRO A 187 7.19 -2.10 -14.90
C PRO A 187 7.51 -3.60 -14.87
N VAL A 188 7.20 -4.30 -13.75
CA VAL A 188 7.33 -5.76 -13.65
C VAL A 188 6.25 -6.43 -14.51
N PHE A 189 4.99 -6.01 -14.36
CA PHE A 189 3.87 -6.56 -15.13
C PHE A 189 4.01 -6.32 -16.63
N ALA A 190 4.58 -5.19 -17.00
CA ALA A 190 4.92 -4.85 -18.39
C ALA A 190 6.16 -5.61 -18.93
N GLY A 191 6.83 -6.46 -18.13
CA GLY A 191 8.05 -7.13 -18.55
C GLY A 191 9.24 -6.20 -18.81
N MET A 192 9.18 -4.95 -18.36
CA MET A 192 10.24 -3.96 -18.53
C MET A 192 11.45 -4.25 -17.66
N ILE A 193 11.19 -4.78 -16.48
CA ILE A 193 12.17 -5.18 -15.46
C ILE A 193 11.79 -6.55 -14.89
N SER A 194 12.80 -7.29 -14.44
CA SER A 194 12.57 -8.55 -13.73
C SER A 194 12.09 -8.28 -12.31
N GLN A 195 11.49 -9.28 -11.68
CA GLN A 195 11.12 -9.26 -10.27
C GLN A 195 12.34 -9.03 -9.36
N GLU A 196 13.50 -9.59 -9.72
CA GLU A 196 14.76 -9.37 -9.00
C GLU A 196 15.21 -7.91 -9.06
N TYR A 197 15.20 -7.32 -10.24
CA TYR A 197 15.53 -5.91 -10.43
C TYR A 197 14.60 -5.00 -9.61
N TYR A 198 13.30 -5.30 -9.59
CA TYR A 198 12.32 -4.56 -8.79
C TYR A 198 12.62 -4.68 -7.30
N SER A 199 12.98 -5.87 -6.82
CA SER A 199 13.40 -6.09 -5.43
C SER A 199 14.67 -5.31 -5.09
N ASP A 200 15.68 -5.34 -5.98
CA ASP A 200 16.93 -4.59 -5.81
C ASP A 200 16.69 -3.07 -5.76
N LEU A 201 15.79 -2.55 -6.59
CA LEU A 201 15.41 -1.13 -6.60
C LEU A 201 14.76 -0.69 -5.28
N ILE A 202 13.84 -1.49 -4.75
CA ILE A 202 13.23 -1.21 -3.45
C ILE A 202 14.27 -1.27 -2.33
N GLN A 203 15.16 -2.26 -2.36
CA GLN A 203 16.23 -2.38 -1.40
C GLN A 203 17.17 -1.16 -1.45
N LEU A 204 17.53 -0.71 -2.65
CA LEU A 204 18.33 0.51 -2.84
C LEU A 204 17.66 1.74 -2.21
N ASN A 205 16.38 1.95 -2.49
CA ASN A 205 15.63 3.08 -1.92
C ASN A 205 15.56 2.99 -0.39
N THR A 206 15.38 1.80 0.16
CA THR A 206 15.37 1.56 1.61
C THR A 206 16.74 1.91 2.23
N LEU A 207 17.85 1.45 1.63
CA LEU A 207 19.20 1.75 2.12
C LEU A 207 19.53 3.24 2.01
N LYS A 208 19.11 3.91 0.93
CA LYS A 208 19.25 5.38 0.80
C LYS A 208 18.48 6.14 1.88
N ALA A 209 17.26 5.70 2.22
CA ALA A 209 16.49 6.29 3.31
C ALA A 209 17.17 6.08 4.67
N GLN A 210 17.70 4.88 4.93
CA GLN A 210 18.49 4.57 6.14
C GLN A 210 19.75 5.43 6.22
N LEU A 211 20.47 5.58 5.12
CA LEU A 211 21.67 6.42 5.06
C LEU A 211 21.34 7.89 5.36
N LYS A 212 20.26 8.40 4.79
CA LYS A 212 19.77 9.77 5.07
C LYS A 212 19.43 9.97 6.54
N GLN A 213 18.80 8.98 7.17
CA GLN A 213 18.49 9.01 8.61
C GLN A 213 19.77 8.96 9.45
N LYS A 214 20.75 8.10 9.09
CA LYS A 214 22.04 8.04 9.77
C LYS A 214 22.81 9.36 9.68
N TYR A 215 22.84 10.03 8.52
CA TYR A 215 23.40 11.37 8.39
C TYR A 215 22.70 12.44 9.24
N LYS A 216 21.37 12.36 9.36
CA LYS A 216 20.62 13.27 10.24
C LYS A 216 21.04 13.06 11.71
N ASN A 217 21.21 11.81 12.13
CA ASN A 217 21.65 11.46 13.47
C ASN A 217 23.11 11.89 13.69
N GLN A 218 23.99 11.68 12.70
CA GLN A 218 25.40 12.12 12.77
C GLN A 218 25.49 13.64 13.00
N LYS A 219 24.74 14.45 12.23
CA LYS A 219 24.70 15.92 12.45
C LYS A 219 24.18 16.31 13.82
N ALA A 220 23.22 15.57 14.37
CA ALA A 220 22.76 15.79 15.74
C ALA A 220 23.85 15.46 16.76
N ASN A 221 24.59 14.36 16.56
CA ASN A 221 25.70 13.95 17.39
C ASN A 221 26.89 14.93 17.32
N GLU A 222 27.21 15.46 16.12
CA GLU A 222 28.26 16.48 15.94
C GLU A 222 27.94 17.74 16.76
N LYS A 223 26.69 18.20 16.77
CA LYS A 223 26.26 19.34 17.60
C LYS A 223 26.41 19.03 19.10
N SER A 224 26.02 17.83 19.53
CA SER A 224 26.18 17.38 20.92
C SER A 224 27.64 17.28 21.32
N THR A 225 28.47 16.75 20.42
CA THR A 225 29.93 16.63 20.62
C THR A 225 30.60 18.01 20.74
N ALA A 226 30.20 18.98 19.89
CA ALA A 226 30.68 20.35 19.97
C ALA A 226 30.27 21.00 21.30
N TYR A 227 29.05 20.82 21.74
CA TYR A 227 28.54 21.31 23.02
C TYR A 227 29.31 20.73 24.22
N ILE A 228 29.55 19.43 24.23
CA ILE A 228 30.35 18.77 25.28
C ILE A 228 31.77 19.34 25.28
N LYS A 229 32.41 19.48 24.12
CA LYS A 229 33.78 20.01 24.02
C LYS A 229 33.86 21.44 24.55
N GLU A 230 32.88 22.28 24.20
CA GLU A 230 32.84 23.69 24.63
C GLU A 230 32.68 23.83 26.13
N ASN A 231 31.96 22.93 26.79
CA ASN A 231 31.68 23.01 28.23
C ASN A 231 32.65 22.19 29.07
N LEU A 232 33.11 21.00 28.62
CA LEU A 232 33.98 20.12 29.38
C LEU A 232 35.47 20.59 29.36
N SER A 233 35.93 21.17 28.24
CA SER A 233 37.30 21.62 28.09
C SER A 233 37.74 22.67 29.12
N PRO A 234 36.93 23.74 29.38
CA PRO A 234 37.25 24.70 30.43
C PRO A 234 37.28 24.08 31.83
N LEU A 235 36.35 23.17 32.13
CA LEU A 235 36.27 22.50 33.42
C LEU A 235 37.50 21.61 33.69
N LEU A 236 37.97 20.90 32.68
CA LEU A 236 39.20 20.11 32.76
C LEU A 236 40.43 21.01 32.92
N LYS A 237 40.49 22.14 32.18
CA LYS A 237 41.59 23.11 32.36
C LYS A 237 41.63 23.67 33.76
N ASP A 238 40.50 24.07 34.33
CA ASP A 238 40.41 24.58 35.69
C ASP A 238 40.83 23.52 36.72
N TYR A 239 40.40 22.25 36.52
CA TYR A 239 40.77 21.15 37.39
C TYR A 239 42.28 20.88 37.38
N PHE A 240 42.89 20.77 36.20
CA PHE A 240 44.33 20.52 36.07
C PHE A 240 45.15 21.72 36.53
N ALA A 241 44.68 22.96 36.32
CA ALA A 241 45.34 24.17 36.88
C ALA A 241 45.35 24.15 38.42
N LEU A 242 44.28 23.70 39.09
CA LEU A 242 44.25 23.50 40.54
C LEU A 242 45.26 22.45 41.04
N LEU A 243 45.60 21.47 40.19
CA LEU A 243 46.62 20.46 40.46
C LEU A 243 48.01 20.89 40.05
N GLU A 244 48.20 22.10 39.51
CA GLU A 244 49.49 22.60 38.98
C GLU A 244 50.00 21.74 37.82
N GLN A 245 49.10 21.19 37.00
CA GLN A 245 49.39 20.36 35.83
C GLN A 245 48.85 21.04 34.56
N ASP A 246 49.54 20.83 33.44
CA ASP A 246 49.09 21.32 32.14
C ASP A 246 48.08 20.38 31.53
N PHE A 247 47.03 20.97 30.95
CA PHE A 247 45.99 20.24 30.17
C PHE A 247 45.97 20.73 28.73
N ASP A 248 46.19 19.82 27.78
CA ASP A 248 46.06 20.15 26.35
C ASP A 248 44.57 20.15 25.91
N GLY A 249 44.05 21.36 25.73
CA GLY A 249 42.65 21.57 25.26
C GLY A 249 42.38 21.15 23.81
N LYS A 250 43.36 20.64 23.07
CA LYS A 250 43.22 20.15 21.69
C LYS A 250 42.79 18.69 21.61
N ASN A 251 42.62 18.01 22.74
CA ASN A 251 42.18 16.62 22.79
C ASN A 251 40.82 16.40 22.12
N SER A 252 40.62 15.21 21.55
CA SER A 252 39.32 14.77 21.08
C SER A 252 38.32 14.67 22.23
N VAL A 253 37.02 14.77 21.97
CA VAL A 253 35.97 14.65 23.00
C VAL A 253 36.07 13.30 23.72
N GLN A 254 36.29 12.21 22.98
CA GLN A 254 36.49 10.88 23.56
C GLN A 254 37.65 10.88 24.57
N LYS A 255 38.80 11.46 24.22
CA LYS A 255 39.96 11.53 25.10
C LYS A 255 39.72 12.46 26.29
N MET A 256 38.95 13.53 26.11
CA MET A 256 38.53 14.39 27.21
C MET A 256 37.61 13.65 28.19
N LEU A 257 36.67 12.84 27.69
CA LEU A 257 35.78 12.01 28.50
C LEU A 257 36.54 10.91 29.25
N GLU A 258 37.53 10.27 28.60
CA GLU A 258 38.41 9.28 29.22
C GLU A 258 39.23 9.92 30.37
N ILE A 259 39.82 11.09 30.14
CA ILE A 259 40.53 11.87 31.16
C ILE A 259 39.57 12.28 32.29
N ALA A 260 38.35 12.72 31.93
CA ALA A 260 37.34 13.12 32.89
C ALA A 260 36.84 11.96 33.77
N SER A 261 36.79 10.75 33.21
CA SER A 261 36.45 9.52 33.97
C SER A 261 37.56 9.06 34.91
N ASN A 262 38.81 9.38 34.58
CA ASN A 262 40.02 8.94 35.32
C ASN A 262 40.81 10.14 35.90
N LEU A 263 40.10 11.09 36.50
CA LEU A 263 40.75 12.28 37.08
C LEU A 263 41.77 11.93 38.17
N PRO A 264 42.98 12.56 38.18
CA PRO A 264 43.99 12.34 39.21
C PRO A 264 43.43 12.68 40.60
N VAL A 265 43.77 11.87 41.59
CA VAL A 265 43.35 12.07 42.98
C VAL A 265 44.37 12.94 43.70
N PHE A 266 43.91 13.96 44.37
CA PHE A 266 44.76 14.75 45.26
C PHE A 266 44.93 14.04 46.60
N ASP A 267 46.16 13.69 46.99
CA ASP A 267 46.46 13.02 48.25
C ASP A 267 46.59 14.06 49.38
N ASP A 268 45.71 13.92 50.38
CA ASP A 268 45.67 14.88 51.47
C ASP A 268 45.49 14.21 52.83
N LYS A 269 46.53 14.30 53.63
CA LYS A 269 46.57 13.81 55.04
C LYS A 269 46.23 14.88 56.07
N GLN A 270 45.83 16.10 55.70
CA GLN A 270 45.49 17.16 56.66
C GLN A 270 44.21 17.86 56.23
N LEU A 271 43.15 17.73 57.01
CA LEU A 271 42.18 18.75 57.41
C LEU A 271 40.81 18.17 57.81
N PHE A 272 40.60 18.08 59.09
CA PHE A 272 39.32 17.82 59.72
C PHE A 272 38.72 19.11 60.21
N SER A 273 37.60 19.62 59.68
CA SER A 273 36.61 20.40 60.45
C SER A 273 35.24 20.68 59.83
N GLU A 274 34.91 20.28 58.56
CA GLU A 274 33.60 20.62 57.98
C GLU A 274 32.86 19.42 57.36
N LYS A 275 32.92 18.27 57.99
CA LYS A 275 32.32 17.02 57.51
C LYS A 275 30.81 17.13 57.23
N LYS A 276 30.08 17.88 58.07
CA LYS A 276 28.61 18.04 57.93
C LYS A 276 28.18 18.86 56.72
N ILE A 277 28.96 19.83 56.30
CA ILE A 277 28.65 20.68 55.13
C ILE A 277 28.90 19.91 53.84
N ILE A 278 29.99 19.14 53.80
CA ILE A 278 30.35 18.30 52.67
C ILE A 278 29.32 17.15 52.52
N GLU A 279 28.89 16.56 53.62
CA GLU A 279 27.83 15.51 53.62
C GLU A 279 26.52 16.11 53.07
N ARG A 280 26.10 17.29 53.53
CA ARG A 280 24.87 17.92 53.03
C ARG A 280 24.95 18.36 51.57
N TYR A 281 26.08 18.86 51.12
CA TYR A 281 26.33 19.17 49.71
C TYR A 281 26.31 17.92 48.83
N SER A 282 26.90 16.80 49.29
CA SER A 282 26.84 15.51 48.61
C SER A 282 25.41 14.95 48.55
N GLU A 283 24.64 15.08 49.63
CA GLU A 283 23.24 14.68 49.66
C GLU A 283 22.38 15.47 48.63
N LEU A 284 22.56 16.79 48.58
CA LEU A 284 21.85 17.65 47.65
C LEU A 284 22.21 17.36 46.18
N ASN A 285 23.46 17.05 45.90
CA ASN A 285 23.85 16.65 44.54
C ASN A 285 23.29 15.29 44.15
N LYS A 286 23.24 14.33 45.09
CA LYS A 286 22.58 13.03 44.83
C LYS A 286 21.06 13.16 44.65
N GLU A 287 20.45 14.06 45.43
CA GLU A 287 19.02 14.38 45.28
C GLU A 287 18.74 15.03 43.90
N LEU A 288 19.61 15.95 43.45
CA LEU A 288 19.55 16.56 42.13
C LEU A 288 19.67 15.53 40.99
N GLU A 289 20.57 14.57 41.15
CA GLU A 289 20.78 13.49 40.19
C GLU A 289 19.53 12.60 40.06
N ASN A 290 18.95 12.17 41.18
CA ASN A 290 17.74 11.38 41.20
C ASN A 290 16.57 12.13 40.54
N LEU A 291 16.39 13.40 40.84
CA LEU A 291 15.34 14.24 40.24
C LEU A 291 15.51 14.40 38.72
N ARG A 292 16.74 14.47 38.23
CA ARG A 292 17.03 14.53 36.80
C ARG A 292 16.79 13.20 36.08
N ASP A 293 16.98 12.08 36.77
CA ASP A 293 16.62 10.76 36.23
C ASP A 293 15.11 10.61 36.10
N GLU A 294 14.38 11.05 37.14
CA GLU A 294 12.91 11.09 37.08
C GLU A 294 12.41 12.03 35.98
N GLU A 295 13.02 13.19 35.79
CA GLU A 295 12.70 14.14 34.71
C GLU A 295 12.92 13.49 33.34
N ARG A 296 14.04 12.81 33.12
CA ARG A 296 14.36 12.09 31.87
C ARG A 296 13.33 11.01 31.56
N GLU A 297 12.92 10.22 32.56
CA GLU A 297 11.87 9.21 32.37
C GLU A 297 10.53 9.79 31.95
N ILE A 298 10.13 10.90 32.56
CA ILE A 298 8.88 11.59 32.22
C ILE A 298 8.94 12.17 30.82
N LEU A 299 10.02 12.83 30.44
CA LEU A 299 10.21 13.37 29.10
C LEU A 299 10.20 12.29 28.04
N LEU A 300 10.78 11.11 28.33
CA LEU A 300 10.74 9.96 27.44
C LEU A 300 9.30 9.43 27.27
N LYS A 301 8.53 9.36 28.36
CA LYS A 301 7.12 8.98 28.31
C LYS A 301 6.28 9.96 27.49
N ILE A 302 6.45 11.26 27.71
CA ILE A 302 5.77 12.32 26.93
C ILE A 302 6.11 12.16 25.44
N LYS A 303 7.39 12.03 25.08
CA LYS A 303 7.83 11.88 23.70
C LYS A 303 7.25 10.64 23.02
N ASN A 304 7.14 9.53 23.73
CA ASN A 304 6.55 8.30 23.20
C ASN A 304 5.04 8.46 22.95
N ILE A 305 4.34 9.17 23.85
CA ILE A 305 2.91 9.46 23.69
C ILE A 305 2.68 10.47 22.56
N ASP A 306 3.49 11.53 22.47
CA ASP A 306 3.41 12.51 21.38
C ASP A 306 3.61 11.84 20.01
N ASN A 307 4.60 10.93 19.89
CA ASN A 307 4.80 10.16 18.67
C ASN A 307 3.59 9.27 18.32
N ALA A 308 2.98 8.62 19.32
CA ALA A 308 1.77 7.80 19.13
C ALA A 308 0.57 8.66 18.75
N SER A 309 0.43 9.85 19.33
CA SER A 309 -0.62 10.83 19.02
C SER A 309 -0.48 11.40 17.60
N ASP A 310 0.73 11.71 17.16
CA ASP A 310 0.99 12.21 15.80
C ASP A 310 0.62 11.16 14.73
N ILE A 311 0.92 9.88 14.99
CA ILE A 311 0.51 8.77 14.13
C ILE A 311 -1.03 8.64 14.11
N GLY A 312 -1.66 8.70 15.27
CA GLY A 312 -3.12 8.66 15.40
C GLY A 312 -3.80 9.87 14.74
N GLY A 313 -3.24 11.07 14.92
CA GLY A 313 -3.74 12.30 14.29
C GLY A 313 -3.66 12.26 12.75
N SER A 314 -2.57 11.72 12.21
CA SER A 314 -2.41 11.51 10.76
C SER A 314 -3.43 10.50 10.22
N PHE A 315 -3.74 9.46 10.99
CA PHE A 315 -4.75 8.46 10.64
C PHE A 315 -6.17 9.04 10.69
N ILE A 316 -6.50 9.85 11.71
CA ILE A 316 -7.78 10.57 11.80
C ILE A 316 -7.96 11.51 10.60
N GLN A 317 -6.93 12.25 10.24
CA GLN A 317 -7.00 13.16 9.09
C GLN A 317 -7.27 12.38 7.80
N MET A 318 -6.61 11.24 7.61
CA MET A 318 -6.85 10.37 6.46
C MET A 318 -8.29 9.83 6.44
N LEU A 319 -8.86 9.44 7.59
CA LEU A 319 -10.25 8.99 7.69
C LEU A 319 -11.25 10.14 7.41
N LYS A 320 -10.96 11.35 7.89
CA LYS A 320 -11.77 12.55 7.61
C LYS A 320 -11.74 12.95 6.14
N ASP A 321 -10.57 12.90 5.53
CA ASP A 321 -10.41 13.15 4.09
C ASP A 321 -11.17 12.10 3.27
N LEU A 322 -11.11 10.83 3.68
CA LEU A 322 -11.88 9.76 3.06
C LEU A 322 -13.40 9.99 3.20
N LYS A 323 -13.87 10.38 4.38
CA LYS A 323 -15.29 10.73 4.62
C LYS A 323 -15.73 11.91 3.77
N GLN A 324 -14.89 12.93 3.61
CA GLN A 324 -15.19 14.09 2.77
C GLN A 324 -15.22 13.72 1.28
N GLN A 325 -14.35 12.83 0.83
CA GLN A 325 -14.31 12.36 -0.56
C GLN A 325 -15.53 11.46 -0.91
N THR A 326 -16.08 10.74 0.06
CA THR A 326 -17.28 9.92 -0.17
C THR A 326 -18.54 10.74 -0.37
N GLY A 327 -18.53 12.05 -0.07
CA GLY A 327 -19.66 12.97 -0.34
C GLY A 327 -20.94 12.67 0.45
N VAL A 328 -20.90 11.72 1.39
CA VAL A 328 -22.02 11.36 2.26
C VAL A 328 -22.07 12.35 3.40
N ALA A 329 -22.69 13.49 3.16
CA ALA A 329 -23.17 14.36 4.23
C ALA A 329 -24.24 13.60 5.03
N GLU A 330 -24.24 13.79 6.34
CA GLU A 330 -25.18 13.20 7.30
C GLU A 330 -26.57 12.98 6.70
N ILE A 331 -26.88 11.73 6.43
CA ILE A 331 -28.21 11.32 6.00
C ILE A 331 -28.99 11.10 7.29
N GLU A 332 -29.53 12.18 7.83
CA GLU A 332 -30.66 12.08 8.75
C GLU A 332 -31.91 11.87 7.92
N THR A 333 -32.55 10.74 8.15
CA THR A 333 -33.98 10.45 8.02
C THR A 333 -34.43 9.34 7.06
N ASP A 334 -35.46 8.66 7.52
CA ASP A 334 -36.19 7.51 6.96
C ASP A 334 -36.93 7.73 5.63
N GLU A 335 -36.66 8.79 4.88
CA GLU A 335 -37.35 9.08 3.61
C GLU A 335 -36.36 9.53 2.51
N TYR A 336 -35.97 8.58 1.67
CA TYR A 336 -35.18 8.86 0.47
C TYR A 336 -36.02 9.44 -0.65
N THR A 337 -35.90 10.72 -0.90
CA THR A 337 -36.36 11.37 -2.12
C THR A 337 -35.23 11.46 -3.14
N CYS A 338 -35.45 10.92 -4.33
CA CYS A 338 -34.49 11.03 -5.43
C CYS A 338 -34.20 12.51 -5.77
N PRO A 339 -32.94 12.98 -5.70
CA PRO A 339 -32.62 14.38 -5.99
C PRO A 339 -32.86 14.79 -7.47
N LEU A 340 -33.03 13.82 -8.37
CA LEU A 340 -33.26 14.06 -9.79
C LEU A 340 -34.74 14.06 -10.17
N CYS A 341 -35.60 13.26 -9.53
CA CYS A 341 -37.01 13.15 -9.90
C CYS A 341 -38.01 13.44 -8.78
N GLY A 342 -37.57 13.63 -7.53
CA GLY A 342 -38.40 13.96 -6.38
C GLY A 342 -39.31 12.81 -5.86
N ASN A 343 -39.18 11.59 -6.39
CA ASN A 343 -39.97 10.43 -5.96
C ASN A 343 -39.27 9.62 -4.86
N ASN A 344 -40.08 9.02 -3.99
CA ASN A 344 -39.62 8.18 -2.90
C ASN A 344 -39.16 6.80 -3.43
N CYS A 345 -37.88 6.50 -3.42
CA CYS A 345 -37.29 5.29 -3.99
C CYS A 345 -36.91 4.28 -2.88
N LYS A 346 -37.84 3.37 -2.58
CA LYS A 346 -37.59 2.28 -1.62
C LYS A 346 -36.56 1.24 -2.07
N GLU A 347 -36.32 1.11 -3.39
CA GLU A 347 -35.37 0.12 -3.95
C GLU A 347 -33.92 0.60 -3.96
N ILE A 348 -33.65 1.89 -3.78
CA ILE A 348 -32.28 2.41 -3.60
C ILE A 348 -31.73 2.04 -2.22
N ALA A 349 -32.59 1.96 -1.21
CA ALA A 349 -32.21 1.62 0.17
C ALA A 349 -31.63 0.20 0.33
N GLU A 350 -31.99 -0.75 -0.52
CA GLU A 350 -31.43 -2.13 -0.46
C GLU A 350 -30.05 -2.26 -1.13
N ASN A 351 -29.71 -1.38 -2.06
CA ASN A 351 -28.38 -1.35 -2.68
C ASN A 351 -27.35 -0.49 -1.91
N ASP A 352 -27.83 0.38 -1.01
CA ASP A 352 -27.00 1.25 -0.17
C ASP A 352 -26.50 0.58 1.11
N SER A 353 -26.91 -0.65 1.42
CA SER A 353 -26.50 -1.34 2.66
C SER A 353 -24.97 -1.41 2.79
N ASN A 354 -24.23 -1.59 1.69
CA ASN A 354 -22.77 -1.62 1.71
C ASN A 354 -22.15 -0.22 1.90
N LEU A 355 -22.80 0.83 1.42
CA LEU A 355 -22.35 2.22 1.59
C LEU A 355 -22.67 2.71 3.00
N ILE A 356 -23.84 2.34 3.52
CA ILE A 356 -24.24 2.61 4.92
C ILE A 356 -23.32 1.85 5.87
N GLU A 357 -23.06 0.56 5.64
CA GLU A 357 -22.16 -0.26 6.45
C GLU A 357 -20.71 0.28 6.39
N ALA A 358 -20.27 0.77 5.23
CA ALA A 358 -18.94 1.40 5.08
C ALA A 358 -18.86 2.77 5.78
N THR A 359 -19.92 3.57 5.74
CA THR A 359 -19.99 4.87 6.45
C THR A 359 -20.11 4.67 7.95
N GLU A 360 -20.93 3.72 8.42
CA GLU A 360 -21.02 3.34 9.82
C GLU A 360 -19.69 2.80 10.36
N TRP A 361 -18.97 1.98 9.56
CA TRP A 361 -17.63 1.54 9.91
C TRP A 361 -16.66 2.72 10.01
N LEU A 362 -16.70 3.65 9.05
CA LEU A 362 -15.82 4.82 9.02
C LEU A 362 -16.09 5.74 10.22
N ASP A 363 -17.36 5.94 10.58
CA ASP A 363 -17.75 6.73 11.75
C ASP A 363 -17.37 6.05 13.06
N ASN A 364 -17.55 4.73 13.17
CA ASN A 364 -17.09 3.96 14.31
C ASN A 364 -15.56 4.00 14.45
N GLU A 365 -14.82 3.88 13.35
CA GLU A 365 -13.36 3.95 13.35
C GLU A 365 -12.86 5.36 13.73
N LEU A 366 -13.53 6.40 13.24
CA LEU A 366 -13.27 7.79 13.65
C LEU A 366 -13.50 7.99 15.15
N ILE A 367 -14.64 7.51 15.68
CA ILE A 367 -14.97 7.62 17.11
C ILE A 367 -13.97 6.86 17.97
N ILE A 368 -13.59 5.64 17.57
CA ILE A 368 -12.61 4.82 18.28
C ILE A 368 -11.25 5.50 18.27
N THR A 369 -10.81 5.99 17.13
CA THR A 369 -9.50 6.63 16.99
C THR A 369 -9.46 8.00 17.68
N GLU A 370 -10.52 8.81 17.60
CA GLU A 370 -10.63 10.07 18.34
C GLU A 370 -10.65 9.84 19.85
N LYS A 371 -11.33 8.80 20.31
CA LYS A 371 -11.34 8.41 21.73
C LYS A 371 -9.95 7.95 22.17
N PHE A 372 -9.26 7.16 21.35
CA PHE A 372 -7.90 6.70 21.63
C PHE A 372 -6.92 7.87 21.72
N THR A 373 -7.01 8.87 20.85
CA THR A 373 -6.14 10.07 20.88
C THR A 373 -6.51 11.03 22.00
N THR A 374 -7.77 11.12 22.39
CA THR A 374 -8.21 11.95 23.53
C THR A 374 -7.84 11.35 24.89
N ASP A 375 -7.80 10.03 25.04
CA ASP A 375 -7.36 9.38 26.27
C ASP A 375 -5.89 9.71 26.60
N PHE A 376 -5.03 9.88 25.58
CA PHE A 376 -3.66 10.32 25.81
C PHE A 376 -3.51 11.77 26.29
N SER A 377 -4.45 12.64 25.97
CA SER A 377 -4.37 14.05 26.35
C SER A 377 -4.37 14.27 27.87
N GLU A 378 -5.10 13.44 28.61
CA GLU A 378 -5.11 13.49 30.07
C GLU A 378 -3.82 12.93 30.67
N ASP A 379 -3.27 11.87 30.10
CA ASP A 379 -2.01 11.30 30.54
C ASP A 379 -0.84 12.24 30.24
N VAL A 380 -0.82 12.87 29.07
CA VAL A 380 0.17 13.92 28.74
C VAL A 380 0.03 15.12 29.69
N ARG A 381 -1.18 15.53 30.04
CA ARG A 381 -1.41 16.60 31.01
C ARG A 381 -0.86 16.23 32.39
N LYS A 382 -1.15 15.02 32.89
CA LYS A 382 -0.61 14.52 34.17
C LYS A 382 0.92 14.44 34.16
N LEU A 383 1.50 13.96 33.05
CA LEU A 383 2.95 13.90 32.90
C LEU A 383 3.60 15.28 32.81
N LYS A 384 2.98 16.25 32.14
CA LYS A 384 3.44 17.65 32.11
C LYS A 384 3.34 18.33 33.48
N GLU A 385 2.28 18.05 34.25
CA GLU A 385 2.15 18.49 35.64
C GLU A 385 3.23 17.86 36.53
N ALA A 386 3.47 16.56 36.38
CA ALA A 386 4.54 15.85 37.09
C ALA A 386 5.92 16.42 36.72
N HIS A 387 6.18 16.69 35.42
CA HIS A 387 7.41 17.33 34.94
C HIS A 387 7.59 18.72 35.57
N SER A 388 6.54 19.56 35.59
CA SER A 388 6.57 20.89 36.22
C SER A 388 6.91 20.83 37.71
N ASN A 389 6.36 19.86 38.42
CA ASN A 389 6.64 19.64 39.84
C ASN A 389 8.09 19.20 40.09
N ILE A 390 8.63 18.35 39.23
CA ILE A 390 10.03 17.91 39.30
C ILE A 390 10.96 19.09 38.97
N ASP A 391 10.65 19.86 37.93
CA ASP A 391 11.42 21.04 37.55
C ASP A 391 11.44 22.11 38.67
N GLU A 392 10.36 22.26 39.44
CA GLU A 392 10.32 23.13 40.62
C GLU A 392 11.22 22.56 41.74
N LYS A 393 11.21 21.27 42.01
CA LYS A 393 12.10 20.61 42.98
C LYS A 393 13.56 20.76 42.56
N ILE A 394 13.88 20.54 41.28
CA ILE A 394 15.23 20.74 40.73
C ILE A 394 15.69 22.19 40.99
N ARG A 395 14.82 23.17 40.72
CA ARG A 395 15.13 24.59 40.97
C ARG A 395 15.37 24.88 42.44
N ASP A 396 14.61 24.27 43.33
CA ASP A 396 14.76 24.46 44.79
C ASP A 396 16.05 23.82 45.30
N VAL A 397 16.41 22.62 44.87
CA VAL A 397 17.68 21.97 45.18
C VAL A 397 18.85 22.80 44.61
N TRP A 398 18.72 23.29 43.39
CA TRP A 398 19.70 24.23 42.79
C TRP A 398 19.89 25.51 43.60
N ARG A 399 18.81 26.13 44.10
CA ARG A 399 18.87 27.30 44.95
C ARG A 399 19.62 27.02 46.28
N GLN A 400 19.36 25.84 46.88
CA GLN A 400 20.05 25.43 48.10
C GLN A 400 21.54 25.24 47.83
N ILE A 401 21.90 24.53 46.76
CA ILE A 401 23.31 24.34 46.34
C ILE A 401 23.98 25.70 46.12
N LYS A 402 23.34 26.59 45.33
CA LYS A 402 23.85 27.95 45.06
C LYS A 402 24.02 28.79 46.32
N THR A 403 23.05 28.73 47.23
CA THR A 403 23.12 29.46 48.51
C THR A 403 24.27 28.92 49.39
N MET A 404 24.53 27.63 49.38
CA MET A 404 25.71 27.05 50.06
C MET A 404 26.99 27.51 49.39
N GLU A 405 27.08 27.50 48.08
CA GLU A 405 28.23 27.97 47.31
C GLU A 405 28.53 29.47 47.59
N GLU A 406 27.49 30.34 47.57
CA GLU A 406 27.64 31.77 47.83
C GLU A 406 28.08 32.05 49.26
N LYS A 407 27.58 31.33 50.26
CA LYS A 407 28.03 31.43 51.66
C LYS A 407 29.48 30.95 51.83
N PHE A 408 29.92 29.94 51.06
CA PHE A 408 31.29 29.49 51.04
C PHE A 408 32.25 30.48 50.39
N ILE A 409 31.82 31.14 49.30
CA ILE A 409 32.63 32.16 48.59
C ILE A 409 32.75 33.44 49.41
N SER A 410 31.71 33.79 50.19
CA SER A 410 31.73 35.03 51.00
C SER A 410 32.52 34.92 52.28
N SER A 411 32.81 33.73 52.80
CA SER A 411 33.77 33.54 53.90
C SER A 411 35.20 33.56 53.34
N LYS A 412 35.81 34.76 53.36
CA LYS A 412 37.16 35.05 52.84
C LYS A 412 38.33 34.31 53.55
N THR A 413 38.03 33.30 54.30
CA THR A 413 39.03 32.50 55.00
C THR A 413 38.79 31.02 54.68
N LEU A 414 39.70 30.45 53.90
CA LEU A 414 39.91 28.99 53.79
C LEU A 414 38.90 28.18 52.93
N VAL A 415 38.60 28.62 51.72
CA VAL A 415 38.24 27.60 50.70
C VAL A 415 39.54 26.88 50.37
N SER A 416 39.73 25.68 50.95
CA SER A 416 40.96 24.92 50.76
C SER A 416 41.07 24.55 49.26
N LYS A 417 42.27 24.46 48.74
CA LYS A 417 42.57 24.00 47.39
C LYS A 417 41.83 22.69 47.09
N ARG A 418 41.62 21.86 48.11
CA ARG A 418 40.87 20.59 48.06
C ARG A 418 39.38 20.77 47.75
N GLU A 419 38.73 21.77 48.31
CA GLU A 419 37.27 22.00 48.04
C GLU A 419 37.05 22.48 46.63
N LYS A 420 37.94 23.34 46.11
CA LYS A 420 37.91 23.75 44.70
C LYS A 420 38.14 22.54 43.77
N ILE A 421 39.06 21.64 44.14
CA ILE A 421 39.33 20.41 43.40
C ILE A 421 38.12 19.49 43.43
N ASN A 422 37.49 19.25 44.58
CA ASN A 422 36.30 18.40 44.70
C ASN A 422 35.12 18.99 43.98
N TYR A 423 34.89 20.31 44.01
CA TYR A 423 33.87 20.99 43.26
C TYR A 423 34.08 20.84 41.74
N ALA A 424 35.29 21.11 41.27
CA ALA A 424 35.62 20.92 39.85
C ALA A 424 35.41 19.46 39.41
N LYS A 425 35.79 18.48 40.25
CA LYS A 425 35.60 17.05 40.00
C LYS A 425 34.12 16.68 39.90
N ALA A 426 33.27 17.18 40.80
CA ALA A 426 31.82 16.94 40.77
C ALA A 426 31.18 17.50 39.50
N ARG A 427 31.56 18.69 39.04
CA ARG A 427 31.10 19.27 37.79
C ARG A 427 31.53 18.48 36.57
N ILE A 428 32.76 17.99 36.54
CA ILE A 428 33.28 17.14 35.46
C ILE A 428 32.51 15.81 35.41
N ALA A 429 32.27 15.16 36.56
CA ALA A 429 31.55 13.90 36.66
C ALA A 429 30.13 14.01 36.05
N LEU A 430 29.44 15.13 36.24
CA LEU A 430 28.15 15.38 35.67
C LEU A 430 28.17 15.35 34.13
N TYR A 431 29.20 15.93 33.50
CA TYR A 431 29.33 15.91 32.04
C TYR A 431 29.72 14.51 31.51
N VAL A 432 30.48 13.72 32.30
CA VAL A 432 30.81 12.33 31.95
C VAL A 432 29.57 11.46 31.95
N GLU A 433 28.70 11.59 32.94
CA GLU A 433 27.44 10.84 32.99
C GLU A 433 26.47 11.20 31.87
N MET A 434 26.31 12.52 31.57
CA MET A 434 25.52 12.96 30.41
C MET A 434 26.05 12.40 29.09
N SER A 435 27.31 12.06 28.99
CA SER A 435 27.96 11.54 27.78
C SER A 435 27.89 10.02 27.66
N ASN A 436 27.84 9.31 28.78
CA ASN A 436 27.81 7.84 28.83
C ASN A 436 26.42 7.24 28.46
N SER A 437 25.43 8.06 28.19
CA SER A 437 24.11 7.62 27.70
C SER A 437 24.10 7.09 26.24
N GLY A 438 25.20 6.49 25.80
CA GLY A 438 25.19 5.48 24.74
C GLY A 438 25.15 5.94 23.28
N ILE A 439 25.61 7.16 22.94
CA ILE A 439 25.37 7.73 21.59
C ILE A 439 26.60 7.66 20.64
N PHE A 440 27.82 7.27 21.08
CA PHE A 440 29.03 7.66 20.34
C PHE A 440 29.78 6.57 19.54
N GLU A 441 29.43 5.29 19.54
CA GLU A 441 30.38 4.28 19.09
C GLU A 441 30.18 3.58 17.73
N THR A 442 29.08 3.78 16.99
CA THR A 442 28.89 2.95 15.78
C THR A 442 28.51 3.69 14.49
N VAL A 443 28.35 5.01 14.51
CA VAL A 443 27.70 5.75 13.40
C VAL A 443 28.55 5.77 12.13
N ASP A 444 29.86 5.94 12.20
CA ASP A 444 30.70 6.10 11.01
C ASP A 444 30.91 4.78 10.26
N ARG A 445 31.08 3.67 10.97
CA ARG A 445 31.25 2.35 10.37
C ARG A 445 29.97 1.87 9.65
N ASP A 446 28.83 2.09 10.28
CA ASP A 446 27.52 1.77 9.69
C ASP A 446 27.24 2.58 8.41
N ILE A 447 27.67 3.84 8.36
CA ILE A 447 27.52 4.71 7.19
C ILE A 447 28.36 4.18 6.01
N GLU A 448 29.59 3.78 6.24
CA GLU A 448 30.46 3.23 5.18
C GLU A 448 29.92 1.89 4.67
N GLU A 449 29.47 1.00 5.54
CA GLU A 449 28.84 -0.26 5.15
C GLU A 449 27.57 -0.04 4.30
N LEU A 450 26.74 0.96 4.66
CA LEU A 450 25.58 1.34 3.89
C LEU A 450 25.95 1.90 2.51
N LYS A 451 26.98 2.75 2.43
CA LYS A 451 27.49 3.28 1.16
C LYS A 451 27.99 2.18 0.22
N GLU A 452 28.75 1.21 0.75
CA GLU A 452 29.22 0.07 -0.04
C GLU A 452 28.06 -0.78 -0.59
N LYS A 453 27.05 -1.06 0.25
CA LYS A 453 25.83 -1.79 -0.17
C LYS A 453 25.06 -1.04 -1.24
N ILE A 454 24.92 0.28 -1.08
CA ILE A 454 24.28 1.16 -2.06
C ILE A 454 25.04 1.14 -3.38
N ALA A 455 26.36 1.32 -3.36
CA ALA A 455 27.20 1.33 -4.56
C ALA A 455 27.11 0.01 -5.35
N LYS A 456 27.13 -1.13 -4.66
CA LYS A 456 26.95 -2.46 -5.29
C LYS A 456 25.59 -2.61 -5.97
N LEU A 457 24.52 -2.15 -5.32
CA LEU A 457 23.18 -2.19 -5.91
C LEU A 457 23.03 -1.20 -7.06
N GLU A 458 23.59 0.01 -6.96
CA GLU A 458 23.57 0.99 -8.04
C GLU A 458 24.30 0.48 -9.29
N GLU A 459 25.40 -0.21 -9.12
CA GLU A 459 26.14 -0.84 -10.23
C GLU A 459 25.31 -1.95 -10.89
N LYS A 460 24.64 -2.78 -10.11
CA LYS A 460 23.76 -3.86 -10.57
C LYS A 460 22.55 -3.31 -11.35
N ILE A 461 22.00 -2.19 -10.91
CA ILE A 461 20.82 -1.54 -11.48
C ILE A 461 21.19 -0.68 -12.70
N LYS A 462 22.46 -0.30 -12.84
CA LYS A 462 22.95 0.58 -13.91
C LYS A 462 22.75 -0.06 -15.29
N GLY A 463 22.03 0.66 -16.17
CA GLY A 463 21.78 0.23 -17.56
C GLY A 463 20.32 -0.05 -17.90
N PHE A 464 19.41 0.00 -16.95
CA PHE A 464 17.98 -0.10 -17.21
C PHE A 464 17.37 1.31 -17.33
N ASP A 465 17.05 1.70 -18.55
CA ASP A 465 16.35 2.97 -18.85
C ASP A 465 14.82 2.73 -18.72
N ILE A 466 14.35 2.68 -17.47
CA ILE A 466 12.93 2.43 -17.15
C ILE A 466 12.07 3.57 -17.67
N ASP A 467 12.51 4.81 -17.50
CA ASP A 467 11.74 6.00 -17.89
C ASP A 467 11.47 6.01 -19.40
N LYS A 468 12.46 5.63 -20.20
CA LYS A 468 12.29 5.48 -21.63
C LYS A 468 11.35 4.35 -22.03
N LYS A 469 11.37 3.23 -21.27
CA LYS A 469 10.43 2.12 -21.49
C LYS A 469 9.00 2.52 -21.12
N ILE A 470 8.81 3.24 -20.00
CA ILE A 470 7.52 3.78 -19.58
C ILE A 470 6.99 4.77 -20.62
N SER A 471 7.82 5.69 -21.11
CA SER A 471 7.42 6.64 -22.16
C SER A 471 6.98 5.95 -23.46
N LYS A 472 7.68 4.88 -23.87
CA LYS A 472 7.26 4.06 -25.01
C LYS A 472 5.92 3.35 -24.75
N ALA A 473 5.70 2.83 -23.54
CA ALA A 473 4.45 2.19 -23.18
C ALA A 473 3.28 3.18 -23.18
N GLU A 474 3.47 4.39 -22.62
CA GLU A 474 2.47 5.46 -22.64
C GLU A 474 2.10 5.84 -24.08
N SER A 475 3.10 6.05 -24.91
CA SER A 475 2.88 6.35 -26.34
C SER A 475 2.16 5.20 -27.05
N PHE A 476 2.51 3.94 -26.76
CA PHE A 476 1.84 2.76 -27.32
C PHE A 476 0.36 2.71 -26.91
N LEU A 477 0.08 2.86 -25.62
CA LEU A 477 -1.29 2.83 -25.10
C LEU A 477 -2.12 3.96 -25.70
N SER A 478 -1.62 5.19 -25.68
CA SER A 478 -2.31 6.36 -26.25
C SER A 478 -2.59 6.19 -27.73
N ASN A 479 -1.61 5.74 -28.52
CA ASN A 479 -1.80 5.50 -29.95
C ASN A 479 -2.88 4.42 -30.21
N ASN A 480 -2.87 3.32 -29.46
CA ASN A 480 -3.86 2.26 -29.63
C ASN A 480 -5.24 2.68 -29.16
N MET A 481 -5.35 3.41 -28.03
CA MET A 481 -6.61 4.01 -27.55
C MET A 481 -7.22 4.91 -28.63
N ASN A 482 -6.40 5.78 -29.25
CA ASN A 482 -6.86 6.67 -30.31
C ASN A 482 -7.32 5.90 -31.55
N ARG A 483 -6.64 4.82 -31.93
CA ARG A 483 -7.09 3.94 -33.02
C ARG A 483 -8.43 3.31 -32.73
N LEU A 484 -8.64 2.78 -31.51
CA LEU A 484 -9.90 2.16 -31.09
C LEU A 484 -11.03 3.18 -30.95
N SER A 485 -10.74 4.42 -30.55
CA SER A 485 -11.72 5.47 -30.39
C SER A 485 -12.45 5.83 -31.70
N LEU A 486 -11.86 5.53 -32.86
CA LEU A 486 -12.48 5.77 -34.16
C LEU A 486 -13.70 4.87 -34.39
N THR A 487 -13.75 3.70 -33.77
CA THR A 487 -14.82 2.70 -33.90
C THR A 487 -15.77 2.67 -32.71
N LEU A 488 -15.38 3.28 -31.60
CA LEU A 488 -16.21 3.36 -30.39
C LEU A 488 -17.16 4.57 -30.42
N ASP A 489 -18.15 4.52 -29.52
CA ASP A 489 -19.17 5.53 -29.41
C ASP A 489 -18.72 6.67 -28.49
N PHE A 490 -18.40 7.83 -29.10
CA PHE A 490 -18.07 9.07 -28.40
C PHE A 490 -18.99 10.19 -28.88
N GLU A 491 -19.39 11.06 -27.99
CA GLU A 491 -20.14 12.25 -28.29
C GLU A 491 -19.35 13.20 -29.21
N GLU A 492 -20.07 13.91 -30.10
CA GLU A 492 -19.47 14.83 -31.10
C GLU A 492 -18.66 15.96 -30.44
N ASP A 493 -19.04 16.38 -29.23
CA ASP A 493 -18.38 17.46 -28.49
C ASP A 493 -16.92 17.14 -28.14
N TYR A 494 -16.58 15.85 -28.08
CA TYR A 494 -15.21 15.39 -27.80
C TYR A 494 -14.39 15.08 -29.06
N ARG A 495 -14.97 15.21 -30.26
CA ARG A 495 -14.29 14.91 -31.51
C ARG A 495 -13.51 16.14 -32.02
N PRO A 496 -12.29 15.98 -32.60
CA PRO A 496 -11.59 14.70 -32.77
C PRO A 496 -11.02 14.15 -31.46
N ILE A 497 -11.18 12.84 -31.25
CA ILE A 497 -10.72 12.17 -30.03
C ILE A 497 -9.19 12.12 -30.00
N ASN A 498 -8.59 12.51 -28.87
CA ASN A 498 -7.15 12.45 -28.61
C ASN A 498 -6.89 11.99 -27.17
N LEU A 499 -7.13 10.69 -26.93
CA LEU A 499 -6.98 10.07 -25.62
C LEU A 499 -5.52 9.85 -25.26
N ASN A 500 -5.19 10.09 -24.00
CA ASN A 500 -3.90 9.80 -23.41
C ASN A 500 -4.09 9.09 -22.07
N PHE A 501 -3.09 8.29 -21.68
CA PHE A 501 -3.08 7.61 -20.39
C PHE A 501 -1.79 7.95 -19.66
N GLY A 502 -1.89 8.54 -18.48
CA GLY A 502 -0.74 9.04 -17.70
C GLY A 502 0.02 7.90 -17.00
N LEU A 503 1.06 7.38 -17.65
CA LEU A 503 2.03 6.47 -17.05
C LEU A 503 3.25 7.20 -16.49
N ILE A 504 3.78 8.17 -17.22
CA ILE A 504 5.02 8.90 -16.88
C ILE A 504 4.84 9.70 -15.59
N ASP A 505 3.71 10.39 -15.46
CA ASP A 505 3.38 11.18 -14.28
C ASP A 505 2.85 10.34 -13.11
N GLY A 506 2.63 9.04 -13.33
CA GLY A 506 2.08 8.12 -12.34
C GLY A 506 0.62 8.39 -11.97
N SER A 507 -0.11 9.20 -12.73
CA SER A 507 -1.51 9.51 -12.46
C SER A 507 -2.41 8.29 -12.68
N PHE A 508 -2.06 7.41 -13.63
CA PHE A 508 -2.88 6.27 -14.03
C PHE A 508 -4.33 6.68 -14.30
N ASP A 509 -4.47 7.78 -15.03
CA ASP A 509 -5.74 8.37 -15.41
C ASP A 509 -5.84 8.58 -16.93
N ILE A 510 -7.07 8.64 -17.46
CA ILE A 510 -7.33 8.96 -18.86
C ILE A 510 -7.65 10.45 -18.97
N TYR A 511 -7.04 11.08 -19.94
CA TYR A 511 -7.35 12.46 -20.30
C TYR A 511 -7.31 12.63 -21.82
N GLN A 512 -8.03 13.64 -22.31
CA GLN A 512 -8.05 14.04 -23.71
C GLN A 512 -7.47 15.43 -23.85
N HIS A 513 -6.56 15.61 -24.80
CA HIS A 513 -6.12 16.93 -25.22
C HIS A 513 -7.19 17.56 -26.15
N GLN A 514 -7.77 18.66 -25.71
CA GLN A 514 -8.73 19.40 -26.53
C GLN A 514 -8.06 20.57 -27.26
N ASN A 515 -7.10 21.24 -26.62
CA ASN A 515 -6.26 22.32 -27.18
C ASN A 515 -4.88 22.27 -26.55
N SER A 516 -3.91 23.04 -27.05
CA SER A 516 -2.52 23.04 -26.59
C SER A 516 -2.30 23.24 -25.09
N ASN A 517 -3.32 23.66 -24.32
CA ASN A 517 -3.22 23.99 -22.90
C ASN A 517 -4.31 23.40 -22.01
N GLU A 518 -5.22 22.58 -22.54
CA GLU A 518 -6.36 22.09 -21.77
C GLU A 518 -6.53 20.57 -21.92
N ASN A 519 -6.47 19.87 -20.81
CA ASN A 519 -6.77 18.43 -20.71
C ASN A 519 -8.15 18.26 -20.11
N ILE A 520 -8.98 17.43 -20.73
CA ILE A 520 -10.26 16.98 -20.17
C ILE A 520 -10.02 15.58 -19.60
N HIS A 521 -10.09 15.44 -18.28
CA HIS A 521 -9.96 14.16 -17.62
C HIS A 521 -11.24 13.33 -17.74
N LEU A 522 -11.12 12.00 -17.57
CA LEU A 522 -12.25 11.09 -17.64
C LEU A 522 -13.43 11.53 -16.73
N TYR A 523 -13.13 12.04 -15.53
CA TYR A 523 -14.14 12.49 -14.58
C TYR A 523 -14.84 13.79 -15.00
N GLU A 524 -14.31 14.52 -15.97
CA GLU A 524 -14.90 15.74 -16.56
C GLU A 524 -15.70 15.44 -17.81
N MET A 525 -15.56 14.24 -18.40
CA MET A 525 -16.36 13.83 -19.54
C MET A 525 -17.81 13.56 -19.11
N GLY A 526 -18.76 14.03 -19.90
CA GLY A 526 -20.17 13.70 -19.76
C GLY A 526 -20.47 12.28 -20.27
N SER A 527 -21.67 11.78 -20.05
CA SER A 527 -22.21 10.54 -20.62
C SER A 527 -21.50 9.23 -20.29
N GLY A 528 -22.28 8.24 -19.86
CA GLY A 528 -21.79 6.88 -19.62
C GLY A 528 -21.19 6.21 -20.87
N ALA A 529 -21.65 6.58 -22.07
CA ALA A 529 -21.11 6.07 -23.33
C ALA A 529 -19.64 6.43 -23.51
N ASN A 530 -19.25 7.69 -23.23
CA ASN A 530 -17.86 8.14 -23.28
C ASN A 530 -16.99 7.37 -22.26
N TRP A 531 -17.51 7.18 -21.03
CA TRP A 531 -16.75 6.47 -20.00
C TRP A 531 -16.50 5.02 -20.38
N VAL A 532 -17.53 4.29 -20.82
CA VAL A 532 -17.40 2.90 -21.30
C VAL A 532 -16.42 2.82 -22.48
N SER A 533 -16.53 3.74 -23.44
CA SER A 533 -15.63 3.79 -24.60
C SER A 533 -14.17 4.01 -24.16
N CYS A 534 -13.91 4.90 -23.19
CA CYS A 534 -12.59 5.11 -22.61
C CYS A 534 -12.05 3.85 -21.91
N HIS A 535 -12.88 3.18 -21.09
CA HIS A 535 -12.50 1.94 -20.43
C HIS A 535 -12.15 0.84 -21.43
N ILE A 536 -13.01 0.61 -22.43
CA ILE A 536 -12.76 -0.40 -23.46
C ILE A 536 -11.49 -0.08 -24.24
N ALA A 537 -11.30 1.18 -24.68
CA ALA A 537 -10.12 1.59 -25.40
C ALA A 537 -8.85 1.35 -24.58
N LEU A 538 -8.83 1.71 -23.28
CA LEU A 538 -7.68 1.51 -22.41
C LEU A 538 -7.39 0.02 -22.18
N PHE A 539 -8.39 -0.78 -21.77
CA PHE A 539 -8.14 -2.16 -21.36
C PHE A 539 -7.84 -3.08 -22.55
N LEU A 540 -8.40 -2.84 -23.73
CA LEU A 540 -7.97 -3.51 -24.96
C LEU A 540 -6.55 -3.08 -25.35
N SER A 541 -6.17 -1.83 -25.13
CA SER A 541 -4.81 -1.35 -25.36
C SER A 541 -3.81 -2.00 -24.41
N PHE A 542 -4.16 -2.20 -23.13
CA PHE A 542 -3.34 -2.98 -22.20
C PHE A 542 -3.19 -4.43 -22.65
N LEU A 543 -4.29 -5.07 -23.07
CA LEU A 543 -4.25 -6.45 -23.53
C LEU A 543 -3.32 -6.62 -24.74
N ARG A 544 -3.41 -5.71 -25.72
CA ARG A 544 -2.48 -5.65 -26.86
C ARG A 544 -1.04 -5.38 -26.39
N PHE A 545 -0.86 -4.43 -25.50
CA PHE A 545 0.46 -4.08 -24.98
C PHE A 545 1.12 -5.30 -24.31
N PHE A 546 0.43 -5.97 -23.38
CA PHE A 546 0.98 -7.15 -22.72
C PHE A 546 1.22 -8.33 -23.68
N ALA A 547 0.40 -8.49 -24.72
CA ALA A 547 0.60 -9.51 -25.74
C ALA A 547 1.86 -9.28 -26.58
N THR A 548 2.30 -8.03 -26.74
CA THR A 548 3.53 -7.65 -27.48
C THR A 548 4.80 -7.74 -26.63
N GLN A 549 4.68 -7.96 -25.31
CA GLN A 549 5.84 -8.03 -24.41
C GLN A 549 6.28 -9.48 -24.15
N ASP A 550 7.48 -9.85 -24.62
CA ASP A 550 8.00 -11.22 -24.47
C ASP A 550 8.15 -11.68 -23.03
N ASN A 551 8.52 -10.76 -22.12
CA ASN A 551 8.82 -11.03 -20.72
C ASN A 551 7.70 -10.63 -19.76
N SER A 552 6.51 -10.30 -20.25
CA SER A 552 5.38 -9.96 -19.39
C SER A 552 4.85 -11.18 -18.65
N PRO A 553 4.76 -11.15 -17.31
CA PRO A 553 4.14 -12.20 -16.52
C PRO A 553 2.61 -12.10 -16.51
N MET A 554 2.03 -11.09 -17.19
CA MET A 554 0.59 -10.84 -17.19
C MET A 554 -0.17 -11.97 -17.88
N PRO A 555 -1.19 -12.55 -17.25
CA PRO A 555 -2.15 -13.38 -17.95
C PRO A 555 -2.85 -12.58 -19.05
N LEU A 556 -2.91 -13.14 -20.25
CA LEU A 556 -3.62 -12.50 -21.35
C LEU A 556 -5.12 -12.80 -21.28
N VAL A 557 -5.70 -12.45 -20.15
CA VAL A 557 -7.12 -12.63 -19.81
C VAL A 557 -7.70 -11.28 -19.41
N MET A 558 -8.87 -10.95 -19.94
CA MET A 558 -9.63 -9.75 -19.56
C MET A 558 -11.08 -10.13 -19.26
N PHE A 559 -11.66 -9.53 -18.22
CA PHE A 559 -13.07 -9.75 -17.87
C PHE A 559 -13.84 -8.42 -17.89
N PHE A 560 -14.90 -8.36 -18.71
CA PHE A 560 -15.81 -7.23 -18.78
C PHE A 560 -17.19 -7.63 -18.28
N ASP A 561 -17.66 -6.96 -17.23
CA ASP A 561 -18.99 -7.18 -16.66
C ASP A 561 -19.96 -6.09 -17.12
N GLN A 562 -20.92 -6.46 -17.94
CA GLN A 562 -21.99 -5.65 -18.50
C GLN A 562 -21.51 -4.36 -19.19
N PRO A 563 -20.63 -4.45 -20.20
CA PRO A 563 -20.13 -3.26 -20.90
C PRO A 563 -21.22 -2.50 -21.65
N SER A 564 -22.35 -3.13 -21.95
CA SER A 564 -23.46 -2.50 -22.65
C SER A 564 -24.49 -1.81 -21.73
N GLN A 565 -24.30 -1.87 -20.40
CA GLN A 565 -25.32 -1.42 -19.44
C GLN A 565 -25.76 0.04 -19.60
N VAL A 566 -24.90 0.91 -20.09
CA VAL A 566 -25.19 2.34 -20.27
C VAL A 566 -26.17 2.60 -21.41
N TYR A 567 -26.32 1.63 -22.33
CA TYR A 567 -27.23 1.70 -23.47
C TYR A 567 -28.56 0.99 -23.21
N PHE A 568 -28.69 0.28 -22.10
CA PHE A 568 -29.88 -0.44 -21.71
C PHE A 568 -30.37 0.04 -20.35
N PRO A 569 -31.35 0.95 -20.29
CA PRO A 569 -31.85 1.47 -19.03
C PRO A 569 -32.35 0.34 -18.12
N GLN A 570 -31.92 0.35 -16.86
CA GLN A 570 -32.43 -0.56 -15.84
C GLN A 570 -33.77 -0.01 -15.30
N GLY A 571 -34.85 -0.77 -15.42
CA GLY A 571 -36.14 -0.43 -14.83
C GLY A 571 -37.29 -1.23 -15.42
N ASN A 572 -38.39 -1.32 -14.67
CA ASN A 572 -39.63 -2.00 -15.08
C ASN A 572 -40.44 -1.24 -16.15
N GLU A 573 -39.96 -0.10 -16.59
CA GLU A 573 -40.57 0.63 -17.70
C GLU A 573 -40.10 0.01 -19.02
N LYS A 574 -41.04 -0.24 -19.91
CA LYS A 574 -40.81 -0.62 -21.30
C LYS A 574 -40.17 0.55 -22.07
N VAL A 575 -38.93 0.87 -21.71
CA VAL A 575 -38.16 1.81 -22.52
C VAL A 575 -37.75 1.05 -23.78
N GLU A 576 -38.26 1.48 -24.92
CA GLU A 576 -37.83 0.92 -26.20
C GLU A 576 -36.37 1.27 -26.44
N ILE A 577 -35.55 0.24 -26.62
CA ILE A 577 -34.14 0.40 -27.02
C ILE A 577 -34.14 1.14 -28.36
N THR A 578 -33.47 2.26 -28.41
CA THR A 578 -33.41 3.06 -29.64
C THR A 578 -32.51 2.40 -30.69
N GLN A 579 -32.69 2.74 -31.95
CA GLN A 579 -31.82 2.29 -33.03
C GLN A 579 -30.38 2.79 -32.81
N ALA A 580 -30.22 3.99 -32.23
CA ALA A 580 -28.90 4.54 -31.88
C ALA A 580 -28.17 3.69 -30.83
N ASP A 581 -28.87 3.25 -29.77
CA ASP A 581 -28.28 2.36 -28.73
C ASP A 581 -27.85 1.03 -29.35
N LEU A 582 -28.65 0.44 -30.24
CA LEU A 582 -28.26 -0.80 -30.92
C LEU A 582 -27.01 -0.63 -31.79
N ILE A 583 -26.90 0.50 -32.49
CA ILE A 583 -25.72 0.84 -33.29
C ILE A 583 -24.48 0.99 -32.37
N ALA A 584 -24.63 1.69 -31.24
CA ALA A 584 -23.55 1.89 -30.28
C ALA A 584 -23.08 0.55 -29.69
N VAL A 585 -23.99 -0.31 -29.26
CA VAL A 585 -23.66 -1.65 -28.76
C VAL A 585 -23.03 -2.52 -29.85
N ASN A 586 -23.49 -2.43 -31.08
CA ASN A 586 -22.89 -3.14 -32.20
C ASN A 586 -21.43 -2.69 -32.45
N LYS A 587 -21.17 -1.39 -32.46
CA LYS A 587 -19.84 -0.83 -32.56
C LYS A 587 -18.93 -1.33 -31.44
N LEU A 588 -19.42 -1.34 -30.20
CA LEU A 588 -18.70 -1.82 -29.02
C LEU A 588 -18.25 -3.28 -29.21
N TYR A 589 -19.17 -4.19 -29.51
CA TYR A 589 -18.85 -5.60 -29.69
C TYR A 589 -17.94 -5.83 -30.89
N LYS A 590 -18.23 -5.19 -32.02
CA LYS A 590 -17.39 -5.30 -33.22
C LYS A 590 -15.97 -4.83 -32.96
N THR A 591 -15.79 -3.71 -32.26
CA THR A 591 -14.47 -3.22 -31.86
C THR A 591 -13.72 -4.24 -31.00
N ILE A 592 -14.40 -4.89 -30.03
CA ILE A 592 -13.79 -5.93 -29.20
C ILE A 592 -13.38 -7.14 -30.06
N PHE A 593 -14.28 -7.62 -30.94
CA PHE A 593 -14.00 -8.79 -31.77
C PHE A 593 -12.82 -8.56 -32.71
N ASP A 594 -12.84 -7.42 -33.41
CA ASP A 594 -11.80 -7.06 -34.35
C ASP A 594 -10.44 -6.87 -33.65
N GLU A 595 -10.42 -6.25 -32.46
CA GLU A 595 -9.20 -6.04 -31.71
C GLU A 595 -8.58 -7.35 -31.21
N ILE A 596 -9.39 -8.25 -30.63
CA ILE A 596 -8.90 -9.56 -30.16
C ILE A 596 -8.33 -10.38 -31.31
N ASN A 597 -9.00 -10.41 -32.45
CA ASN A 597 -8.50 -11.12 -33.64
C ASN A 597 -7.22 -10.49 -34.18
N SER A 598 -7.18 -9.15 -34.28
CA SER A 598 -5.99 -8.41 -34.73
C SER A 598 -4.77 -8.64 -33.81
N ILE A 599 -4.97 -8.70 -32.49
CA ILE A 599 -3.87 -9.04 -31.56
C ILE A 599 -3.36 -10.44 -31.89
N GLY A 600 -4.26 -11.41 -32.13
CA GLY A 600 -3.89 -12.77 -32.52
C GLY A 600 -3.09 -12.83 -33.82
N GLU A 601 -3.48 -12.07 -34.82
CA GLU A 601 -2.79 -11.98 -36.11
C GLU A 601 -1.40 -11.33 -35.98
N ASP A 602 -1.31 -10.21 -35.23
CA ASP A 602 -0.08 -9.43 -35.10
C ASP A 602 0.97 -10.11 -34.21
N THR A 603 0.56 -10.82 -33.17
CA THR A 603 1.45 -11.38 -32.13
C THR A 603 1.59 -12.89 -32.15
N GLY A 604 0.73 -13.59 -32.90
CA GLY A 604 0.61 -15.04 -32.86
C GLY A 604 0.01 -15.57 -31.55
N ILE A 605 -0.46 -14.70 -30.64
CA ILE A 605 -1.06 -15.06 -29.36
C ILE A 605 -2.48 -14.48 -29.31
N LEU A 606 -3.49 -15.35 -29.39
CA LEU A 606 -4.88 -14.94 -29.25
C LEU A 606 -5.20 -14.73 -27.76
N PRO A 607 -5.39 -13.50 -27.28
CA PRO A 607 -5.73 -13.24 -25.88
C PRO A 607 -7.17 -13.64 -25.60
N GLN A 608 -7.49 -13.87 -24.34
CA GLN A 608 -8.85 -14.18 -23.90
C GLN A 608 -9.56 -12.95 -23.37
N ILE A 609 -10.80 -12.75 -23.82
CA ILE A 609 -11.73 -11.83 -23.18
C ILE A 609 -13.00 -12.55 -22.79
N ILE A 610 -13.45 -12.37 -21.55
CA ILE A 610 -14.68 -12.92 -21.01
C ILE A 610 -15.65 -11.76 -20.81
N ILE A 611 -16.78 -11.80 -21.48
CA ILE A 611 -17.81 -10.76 -21.41
C ILE A 611 -19.07 -11.38 -20.84
N VAL A 612 -19.57 -10.83 -19.75
CA VAL A 612 -20.88 -11.18 -19.21
C VAL A 612 -21.84 -10.02 -19.46
N ASP A 613 -22.98 -10.28 -20.09
CA ASP A 613 -23.90 -9.21 -20.48
C ASP A 613 -25.35 -9.69 -20.56
N HIS A 614 -26.28 -8.75 -20.77
CA HIS A 614 -27.72 -9.00 -21.01
C HIS A 614 -28.11 -8.97 -22.48
N VAL A 615 -27.20 -8.57 -23.35
CA VAL A 615 -27.47 -8.35 -24.78
C VAL A 615 -28.02 -9.60 -25.43
N ASN A 616 -29.08 -9.40 -26.21
CA ASN A 616 -29.55 -10.41 -27.16
C ASN A 616 -28.88 -10.16 -28.52
N GLY A 617 -27.95 -11.05 -28.89
CA GLY A 617 -27.16 -10.94 -30.11
C GLY A 617 -28.01 -10.94 -31.40
N ASP A 618 -29.26 -11.45 -31.39
CA ASP A 618 -30.13 -11.48 -32.57
C ASP A 618 -30.50 -10.08 -33.11
N LYS A 619 -30.39 -9.06 -32.23
CA LYS A 619 -30.68 -7.67 -32.59
C LYS A 619 -29.45 -6.89 -33.10
N LEU A 620 -28.28 -7.49 -33.07
CA LEU A 620 -27.04 -6.86 -33.51
C LEU A 620 -26.77 -7.13 -35.00
N GLU A 621 -26.09 -6.20 -35.65
CA GLU A 621 -25.58 -6.43 -37.01
C GLU A 621 -24.51 -7.52 -37.04
N CYS A 622 -23.65 -7.59 -36.02
CA CYS A 622 -22.62 -8.61 -35.85
C CYS A 622 -23.15 -9.93 -35.24
N LYS A 623 -24.44 -10.23 -35.41
CA LYS A 623 -25.13 -11.38 -34.76
C LYS A 623 -24.46 -12.73 -34.98
N GLU A 624 -23.92 -12.99 -36.16
CA GLU A 624 -23.28 -14.29 -36.46
C GLU A 624 -21.96 -14.46 -35.70
N GLU A 625 -21.14 -13.41 -35.63
CA GLU A 625 -19.93 -13.39 -34.82
C GLU A 625 -20.28 -13.48 -33.34
N PHE A 626 -21.26 -12.71 -32.87
CA PHE A 626 -21.71 -12.73 -31.49
C PHE A 626 -22.16 -14.14 -31.07
N LYS A 627 -22.98 -14.82 -31.91
CA LYS A 627 -23.41 -16.20 -31.65
C LYS A 627 -22.26 -17.20 -31.56
N ARG A 628 -21.24 -17.04 -32.40
CA ARG A 628 -20.06 -17.89 -32.42
C ARG A 628 -19.30 -17.84 -31.08
N TYR A 629 -19.32 -16.70 -30.42
CA TYR A 629 -18.60 -16.47 -29.18
C TYR A 629 -19.41 -16.77 -27.90
N ILE A 630 -20.71 -17.11 -28.01
CA ILE A 630 -21.54 -17.48 -26.87
C ILE A 630 -21.05 -18.82 -26.31
N ARG A 631 -20.65 -18.82 -25.03
CA ARG A 631 -20.32 -20.02 -24.26
C ARG A 631 -21.48 -20.49 -23.40
N CYS A 632 -22.22 -19.56 -22.82
CA CYS A 632 -23.42 -19.84 -22.05
C CYS A 632 -24.51 -18.82 -22.37
N ASN A 633 -25.74 -19.30 -22.48
CA ASN A 633 -26.93 -18.46 -22.63
C ASN A 633 -27.91 -18.78 -21.49
N TRP A 634 -27.92 -17.92 -20.47
CA TRP A 634 -28.69 -18.11 -19.25
C TRP A 634 -30.02 -17.36 -19.34
N ARG A 635 -30.95 -17.94 -20.09
CA ARG A 635 -32.34 -17.47 -20.26
C ARG A 635 -33.29 -18.59 -19.94
N ASN A 636 -34.59 -18.32 -19.80
CA ASN A 636 -35.65 -19.30 -19.55
C ASN A 636 -35.39 -20.15 -18.29
N ASN A 637 -35.13 -19.49 -17.14
CA ASN A 637 -34.83 -20.11 -15.86
C ASN A 637 -33.51 -20.95 -15.83
N THR A 638 -32.58 -20.71 -16.75
CA THR A 638 -31.24 -21.25 -16.66
C THR A 638 -30.29 -20.21 -16.07
N GLY A 639 -29.27 -20.66 -15.32
CA GLY A 639 -28.28 -19.82 -14.67
C GLY A 639 -27.08 -20.62 -14.22
N LEU A 640 -26.20 -19.97 -13.46
CA LEU A 640 -25.07 -20.67 -12.84
C LEU A 640 -25.55 -21.71 -11.83
N ILE A 641 -26.64 -21.40 -11.13
CA ILE A 641 -27.33 -22.27 -10.18
C ILE A 641 -28.83 -22.27 -10.50
#